data_f997f1bd1368e8a65ee656b62f83114d
#
_entry.id   f997f1bd1368e8a65ee656b62f83114d
#
_cell.length_a   1.000
_cell.length_b   1.000
_cell.length_c   1.000
_cell.angle_alpha   90.00
_cell.angle_beta   90.00
_cell.angle_gamma   90.00
#
_symmetry.space_group_name_H-M   'P 1'
#
loop_
_entity.id
_entity.type
_entity.pdbx_description
1 polymer ?
#
loop_
_entity_poly.entity_id
_entity_poly.type
_entity_poly.pdbx_seq_one_letter_code
_entity_poly.pdbx_strand_id
1 'polypeptide(L)'
;MLLGEDVSCRITENAAGGHGEFLGLQDPLRAHLSWGGLPLPICRRVCCMSDLRFVSESIPGARVTAHREILGRRDERQQLALTLREARRGRGGAVVIRGEAGIGKSALLDDLADKAQDFRICRVLGVESEMELPYAGLQRLCEPIADHLVDLDAFHQDALETVFGRAGGTPPDRFLVGMAVLGLVASAARVNPLMWMVDDAQWLDRASVQTIGFVSRRLQTERVVIVMAARDTGEDGELAGLPELRLGGLGVDDAGALFDSVVTEPVDATVRDRILAETRGNPLALLELPRAWTTAELVEGLSGSNRIPLSGKLELAFTKRLAELPPETQTLLALAAAEPKGDPALLWSAAERLGLDWSAAAPAEFAGLIEFGHRVYFRHPLVRAAAYRSAPVRERLKAHRALAEVTDPVRDADRRAWHRANSTVAHDESIAIELEQAARRAKARGGPLAAAAFLERAALLTPDGARRANRTLAAAKAKRDAGALDSALSLLAAVKTEPPSELRDALAEQLRGRIAWDQRRSTEAAELLLSAAQRLERFDVKLARDTHLEALAASVWANNPDGGELIRKAAQAARAAPTGRQSPRTADLLLDAVAIRVTEGYEAAAPTLTRALAAVRNLDLGVDDVDGLGWLAGNRLSGDAAAWAAIIAMEAWDFETGFALAERQVALARKSGQLVQLQFALKFLAPRYFVWVAASWSLPAMR
;
A
#
# COMPACT_ATOMS: atom_id res chain seq x y z
N MET A 1 22.57 -15.87 -49.33
CA MET A 1 21.77 -15.28 -50.42
C MET A 1 20.91 -14.19 -49.79
N LEU A 2 21.47 -13.03 -49.85
CA LEU A 2 21.00 -11.77 -50.47
C LEU A 2 19.95 -11.03 -49.65
N LEU A 3 20.44 -9.95 -48.98
CA LEU A 3 20.20 -8.51 -49.22
C LEU A 3 18.88 -8.05 -48.56
N GLY A 4 18.84 -7.12 -47.63
CA GLY A 4 19.43 -5.76 -47.51
C GLY A 4 18.28 -4.80 -47.55
N GLU A 5 18.15 -3.88 -46.64
CA GLU A 5 18.58 -2.48 -46.71
C GLU A 5 18.06 -1.67 -45.52
N ASP A 6 19.01 -0.96 -44.95
CA ASP A 6 18.83 0.17 -44.02
C ASP A 6 18.07 1.34 -44.64
N VAL A 7 17.25 2.03 -43.85
CA VAL A 7 17.00 3.46 -44.01
C VAL A 7 17.05 4.17 -42.66
N SER A 8 18.20 4.75 -42.38
CA SER A 8 18.38 5.78 -41.35
C SER A 8 17.93 7.13 -41.91
N CYS A 9 17.05 7.85 -41.23
CA CYS A 9 16.77 9.24 -41.53
C CYS A 9 17.33 10.14 -40.41
N ARG A 10 18.43 10.83 -40.75
CA ARG A 10 18.98 11.97 -39.95
C ARG A 10 18.16 13.20 -40.30
N ILE A 11 17.76 13.96 -39.32
CA ILE A 11 17.31 15.35 -39.48
C ILE A 11 18.40 16.23 -38.85
N THR A 12 19.06 17.04 -39.71
CA THR A 12 19.89 18.16 -39.30
C THR A 12 19.08 19.45 -39.39
N GLU A 13 19.24 20.27 -38.37
CA GLU A 13 18.81 21.67 -38.32
C GLU A 13 19.42 22.51 -39.45
N ASN A 14 18.64 23.45 -39.98
CA ASN A 14 19.16 24.81 -40.12
C ASN A 14 18.06 25.85 -40.37
N ALA A 15 18.34 27.04 -39.92
CA ALA A 15 17.51 28.20 -39.76
C ALA A 15 17.39 29.08 -41.04
N ALA A 16 16.42 29.98 -40.95
CA ALA A 16 16.33 31.32 -41.52
C ALA A 16 15.71 31.55 -42.91
N GLY A 17 14.55 32.22 -42.89
CA GLY A 17 14.34 33.43 -43.69
C GLY A 17 13.69 33.34 -45.06
N GLY A 18 12.54 34.05 -45.22
CA GLY A 18 12.25 34.67 -46.49
C GLY A 18 10.90 34.40 -47.13
N HIS A 19 10.16 35.46 -47.27
CA HIS A 19 8.91 35.69 -48.02
C HIS A 19 8.75 35.04 -49.40
N GLY A 20 7.53 34.77 -49.82
CA GLY A 20 7.19 34.79 -51.25
C GLY A 20 6.02 33.89 -51.66
N GLU A 21 4.97 34.51 -51.95
CA GLU A 21 3.75 34.29 -52.75
C GLU A 21 3.70 33.14 -53.77
N PHE A 22 2.46 32.61 -53.88
CA PHE A 22 1.59 32.34 -55.04
C PHE A 22 1.66 31.00 -55.85
N LEU A 23 0.41 30.57 -56.14
CA LEU A 23 -0.09 29.68 -57.23
C LEU A 23 0.05 28.17 -56.97
N GLY A 24 -1.01 27.39 -56.77
CA GLY A 24 -2.18 27.20 -57.65
C GLY A 24 -1.98 25.92 -58.47
N LEU A 25 -2.81 24.89 -58.25
CA LEU A 25 -3.39 24.02 -59.26
C LEU A 25 -3.99 22.72 -58.66
N GLN A 26 -5.31 22.69 -58.61
CA GLN A 26 -6.21 21.68 -59.22
C GLN A 26 -6.08 20.21 -58.80
N ASP A 27 -7.16 19.74 -58.21
CA ASP A 27 -7.77 18.41 -58.26
C ASP A 27 -7.71 17.76 -59.64
N PRO A 28 -7.89 16.45 -59.86
CA PRO A 28 -9.09 15.71 -59.46
C PRO A 28 -8.88 14.19 -59.19
N LEU A 29 -9.80 13.55 -58.49
CA LEU A 29 -10.58 12.41 -59.00
C LEU A 29 -11.59 11.88 -57.95
N ARG A 30 -12.85 12.09 -58.34
CA ARG A 30 -14.03 11.47 -57.75
C ARG A 30 -14.08 9.97 -58.06
N ALA A 31 -14.51 9.17 -57.11
CA ALA A 31 -15.30 7.98 -57.40
C ALA A 31 -16.46 7.87 -56.40
N HIS A 32 -17.65 7.88 -56.94
CA HIS A 32 -18.94 7.75 -56.29
C HIS A 32 -19.12 6.40 -55.61
N LEU A 33 -19.77 6.39 -54.44
CA LEU A 33 -20.84 5.43 -54.13
C LEU A 33 -21.82 6.08 -53.13
N SER A 34 -23.04 6.24 -53.62
CA SER A 34 -24.22 6.73 -52.92
C SER A 34 -24.84 5.64 -52.04
N TRP A 35 -25.22 5.97 -50.81
CA TRP A 35 -26.37 5.36 -50.13
C TRP A 35 -27.06 6.38 -49.20
N GLY A 36 -28.30 6.57 -49.50
CA GLY A 36 -29.48 7.15 -48.93
C GLY A 36 -29.48 7.72 -47.50
N GLY A 37 -29.97 8.90 -47.49
CA GLY A 37 -30.55 9.81 -46.57
C GLY A 37 -31.06 9.36 -45.20
N LEU A 38 -30.63 10.17 -44.24
CA LEU A 38 -31.44 10.73 -43.14
C LEU A 38 -30.54 11.72 -42.36
N PRO A 39 -31.04 12.81 -41.79
CA PRO A 39 -30.24 13.95 -41.39
C PRO A 39 -29.67 13.79 -39.97
N LEU A 40 -28.36 13.92 -39.84
CA LEU A 40 -27.68 14.09 -38.58
C LEU A 40 -27.36 15.57 -38.33
N PRO A 41 -27.85 16.17 -37.26
CA PRO A 41 -27.28 17.38 -36.73
C PRO A 41 -26.77 17.14 -35.30
N ILE A 42 -25.74 16.33 -35.07
CA ILE A 42 -25.05 16.25 -33.80
C ILE A 42 -23.58 15.79 -33.99
N CYS A 43 -22.83 16.46 -34.85
CA CYS A 43 -21.40 16.18 -34.96
C CYS A 43 -20.54 17.42 -35.27
N ARG A 44 -20.94 18.58 -34.78
CA ARG A 44 -20.18 19.84 -34.98
C ARG A 44 -19.93 20.63 -33.67
N ARG A 45 -19.86 19.96 -32.51
CA ARG A 45 -19.62 20.67 -31.25
C ARG A 45 -18.50 20.09 -30.38
N VAL A 46 -17.68 19.20 -30.89
CA VAL A 46 -16.58 18.60 -30.07
C VAL A 46 -15.18 18.99 -30.58
N CYS A 47 -15.03 19.67 -31.71
CA CYS A 47 -13.70 20.02 -32.22
C CYS A 47 -13.30 21.51 -32.15
N CYS A 48 -13.97 22.33 -31.31
CA CYS A 48 -13.56 23.73 -31.12
C CYS A 48 -13.63 24.15 -29.67
N MET A 49 -12.94 23.46 -28.78
CA MET A 49 -12.72 23.90 -27.40
C MET A 49 -11.23 24.11 -27.05
N SER A 50 -10.38 24.39 -28.03
CA SER A 50 -8.99 24.76 -27.79
C SER A 50 -8.71 26.27 -27.74
N ASP A 51 -9.71 27.14 -27.95
CA ASP A 51 -9.50 28.60 -27.97
C ASP A 51 -10.60 29.39 -27.24
N LEU A 52 -10.99 28.96 -26.04
CA LEU A 52 -11.73 29.84 -25.13
C LEU A 52 -10.79 30.35 -24.06
N ARG A 53 -10.12 31.48 -24.39
CA ARG A 53 -9.64 32.41 -23.34
C ARG A 53 -10.87 32.88 -22.56
N PHE A 54 -11.05 32.34 -21.38
CA PHE A 54 -11.97 32.90 -20.41
C PHE A 54 -11.50 34.31 -20.04
N VAL A 55 -12.13 35.30 -20.62
CA VAL A 55 -12.17 36.63 -20.04
C VAL A 55 -12.97 36.50 -18.75
N SER A 56 -12.27 36.63 -17.64
CA SER A 56 -12.86 36.69 -16.30
C SER A 56 -13.65 37.97 -16.17
N GLU A 57 -14.93 37.94 -16.52
CA GLU A 57 -15.87 38.94 -15.98
C GLU A 57 -16.24 38.48 -14.58
N SER A 58 -15.77 39.29 -13.61
CA SER A 58 -16.04 39.15 -12.20
C SER A 58 -17.52 39.29 -11.94
N ILE A 59 -18.21 38.18 -11.63
CA ILE A 59 -19.50 38.26 -10.94
C ILE A 59 -19.19 38.57 -9.47
N PRO A 60 -19.64 39.69 -8.92
CA PRO A 60 -19.46 39.98 -7.50
C PRO A 60 -20.50 39.19 -6.71
N GLY A 61 -20.11 38.07 -6.15
CA GLY A 61 -20.99 37.27 -5.31
C GLY A 61 -20.31 36.00 -4.81
N ALA A 62 -19.86 36.05 -3.54
CA ALA A 62 -19.53 34.93 -2.68
C ALA A 62 -18.23 34.14 -2.95
N ARG A 63 -17.08 34.77 -2.87
CA ARG A 63 -15.94 34.17 -2.17
C ARG A 63 -16.20 34.32 -0.65
N VAL A 64 -16.95 33.40 -0.06
CA VAL A 64 -16.94 33.19 1.39
C VAL A 64 -15.91 32.11 1.70
N THR A 65 -14.66 32.35 1.37
CA THR A 65 -13.54 31.87 2.17
C THR A 65 -13.29 32.92 3.24
N ALA A 66 -14.21 33.03 4.18
CA ALA A 66 -13.87 33.62 5.46
C ALA A 66 -12.77 32.70 6.03
N HIS A 67 -11.52 33.19 6.04
CA HIS A 67 -10.47 32.65 6.90
C HIS A 67 -11.04 32.68 8.32
N ARG A 68 -11.68 31.61 8.75
CA ARG A 68 -12.08 31.45 10.14
C ARG A 68 -10.78 31.31 10.90
N GLU A 69 -10.42 32.35 11.61
CA GLU A 69 -9.28 32.35 12.52
C GLU A 69 -9.43 31.10 13.43
N ILE A 70 -8.42 30.23 13.45
CA ILE A 70 -8.46 29.06 14.30
C ILE A 70 -8.43 29.54 15.75
N LEU A 71 -9.52 29.31 16.46
CA LEU A 71 -9.64 29.64 17.87
C LEU A 71 -8.75 28.71 18.68
N GLY A 72 -8.01 29.26 19.62
CA GLY A 72 -7.04 28.54 20.41
C GLY A 72 -5.84 28.05 19.59
N ARG A 73 -5.23 26.94 19.98
CA ARG A 73 -4.13 26.26 19.25
C ARG A 73 -2.86 27.13 19.06
N ARG A 74 -2.59 28.07 19.96
CA ARG A 74 -1.44 28.97 19.81
C ARG A 74 -0.12 28.22 19.89
N ASP A 75 0.00 27.30 20.84
CA ASP A 75 1.23 26.53 21.08
C ASP A 75 1.50 25.54 19.94
N GLU A 76 0.46 24.86 19.48
CA GLU A 76 0.55 23.91 18.38
C GLU A 76 0.94 24.61 17.05
N ARG A 77 0.31 25.76 16.79
CA ARG A 77 0.64 26.62 15.63
C ARG A 77 2.08 27.13 15.70
N GLN A 78 2.56 27.48 16.89
CA GLN A 78 3.94 27.94 17.10
C GLN A 78 4.93 26.79 16.86
N GLN A 79 4.65 25.60 17.36
CA GLN A 79 5.49 24.41 17.15
C GLN A 79 5.59 24.06 15.66
N LEU A 80 4.49 24.03 14.93
CA LEU A 80 4.49 23.76 13.48
C LEU A 80 5.23 24.87 12.71
N ALA A 81 5.08 26.15 13.11
CA ALA A 81 5.82 27.24 12.50
C ALA A 81 7.34 27.15 12.75
N LEU A 82 7.78 26.55 13.87
CA LEU A 82 9.19 26.23 14.10
C LEU A 82 9.69 25.17 13.12
N THR A 83 8.92 24.11 12.90
CA THR A 83 9.27 23.05 11.94
C THR A 83 9.47 23.62 10.52
N LEU A 84 8.58 24.51 10.06
CA LEU A 84 8.75 25.20 8.77
C LEU A 84 10.04 26.04 8.71
N ARG A 85 10.32 26.78 9.80
CA ARG A 85 11.55 27.60 9.86
C ARG A 85 12.83 26.76 9.78
N GLU A 86 12.85 25.62 10.46
CA GLU A 86 13.99 24.70 10.42
C GLU A 86 14.18 24.10 9.03
N ALA A 87 13.11 23.68 8.36
CA ALA A 87 13.19 23.17 6.99
C ALA A 87 13.69 24.22 5.98
N ARG A 88 13.27 25.50 6.12
CA ARG A 88 13.81 26.61 5.31
C ARG A 88 15.32 26.76 5.46
N ARG A 89 15.86 26.36 6.63
CA ARG A 89 17.31 26.37 6.92
C ARG A 89 18.03 25.10 6.51
N GLY A 90 17.35 24.18 5.82
CA GLY A 90 17.92 22.89 5.43
C GLY A 90 17.96 21.84 6.52
N ARG A 91 17.12 21.97 7.54
CA ARG A 91 16.91 20.93 8.57
C ARG A 91 15.52 20.35 8.43
N GLY A 92 15.41 19.31 7.61
CA GLY A 92 14.17 18.60 7.36
C GLY A 92 13.64 17.92 8.61
N GLY A 93 12.34 17.67 8.64
CA GLY A 93 11.70 17.01 9.77
C GLY A 93 10.30 16.54 9.50
N ALA A 94 9.79 15.70 10.41
CA ALA A 94 8.44 15.21 10.35
C ALA A 94 7.72 15.38 11.68
N VAL A 95 6.39 15.60 11.63
CA VAL A 95 5.52 15.72 12.81
C VAL A 95 4.24 14.95 12.57
N VAL A 96 3.81 14.16 13.54
CA VAL A 96 2.51 13.46 13.55
C VAL A 96 1.55 14.21 14.47
N ILE A 97 0.50 14.76 13.93
CA ILE A 97 -0.58 15.41 14.69
C ILE A 97 -1.58 14.32 15.09
N ARG A 98 -1.67 14.02 16.38
CA ARG A 98 -2.59 13.01 16.92
C ARG A 98 -3.75 13.65 17.69
N GLY A 99 -4.90 13.01 17.65
CA GLY A 99 -6.07 13.42 18.44
C GLY A 99 -7.36 12.79 17.95
N GLU A 100 -8.41 12.95 18.72
CA GLU A 100 -9.75 12.43 18.42
C GLU A 100 -10.31 12.92 17.09
N ALA A 101 -11.32 12.21 16.56
CA ALA A 101 -12.07 12.68 15.39
C ALA A 101 -12.72 14.03 15.67
N GLY A 102 -12.60 14.98 14.72
CA GLY A 102 -13.20 16.31 14.86
C GLY A 102 -12.44 17.30 15.75
N ILE A 103 -11.27 16.93 16.29
CA ILE A 103 -10.49 17.77 17.21
C ILE A 103 -9.78 18.96 16.53
N GLY A 104 -9.83 19.05 15.19
CA GLY A 104 -9.27 20.17 14.43
C GLY A 104 -7.93 19.90 13.76
N LYS A 105 -7.53 18.62 13.55
CA LYS A 105 -6.28 18.25 12.86
C LYS A 105 -6.19 18.83 11.44
N SER A 106 -7.24 18.63 10.64
CA SER A 106 -7.29 19.12 9.25
C SER A 106 -7.25 20.64 9.18
N ALA A 107 -7.95 21.33 10.10
CA ALA A 107 -7.91 22.80 10.17
C ALA A 107 -6.50 23.32 10.48
N LEU A 108 -5.75 22.60 11.34
CA LEU A 108 -4.37 22.96 11.66
C LEU A 108 -3.42 22.68 10.48
N LEU A 109 -3.68 21.64 9.68
CA LEU A 109 -2.99 21.40 8.41
C LEU A 109 -3.24 22.52 7.41
N ASP A 110 -4.48 23.00 7.29
CA ASP A 110 -4.84 24.10 6.39
C ASP A 110 -4.15 25.42 6.81
N ASP A 111 -4.16 25.79 8.10
CA ASP A 111 -3.42 26.96 8.63
C ASP A 111 -1.91 26.86 8.37
N LEU A 112 -1.36 25.65 8.43
CA LEU A 112 0.05 25.42 8.12
C LEU A 112 0.34 25.62 6.64
N ALA A 113 -0.53 25.13 5.76
CA ALA A 113 -0.41 25.30 4.31
C ALA A 113 -0.44 26.78 3.92
N ASP A 114 -1.32 27.56 4.52
CA ASP A 114 -1.42 29.01 4.30
C ASP A 114 -0.13 29.75 4.68
N LYS A 115 0.62 29.23 5.67
CA LYS A 115 1.90 29.81 6.13
C LYS A 115 3.12 29.31 5.35
N ALA A 116 2.92 28.32 4.49
CA ALA A 116 3.98 27.66 3.73
C ALA A 116 3.87 27.92 2.21
N GLN A 117 3.46 29.13 1.80
CA GLN A 117 3.28 29.50 0.39
C GLN A 117 4.58 29.45 -0.44
N ASP A 118 5.72 29.50 0.22
CA ASP A 118 7.05 29.33 -0.38
C ASP A 118 7.44 27.85 -0.56
N PHE A 119 6.64 26.90 -0.04
CA PHE A 119 6.87 25.46 -0.20
C PHE A 119 6.07 24.92 -1.38
N ARG A 120 6.64 23.93 -2.06
CA ARG A 120 5.86 23.05 -2.95
C ARG A 120 5.06 22.10 -2.06
N ILE A 121 3.75 22.22 -2.04
CA ILE A 121 2.88 21.44 -1.17
C ILE A 121 2.33 20.24 -1.94
N CYS A 122 2.60 19.02 -1.45
CA CYS A 122 1.97 17.79 -1.89
C CYS A 122 1.05 17.30 -0.79
N ARG A 123 -0.24 17.19 -1.07
CA ARG A 123 -1.25 16.79 -0.09
C ARG A 123 -1.95 15.50 -0.49
N VAL A 124 -2.18 14.64 0.48
CA VAL A 124 -2.98 13.44 0.34
C VAL A 124 -3.95 13.30 1.51
N LEU A 125 -5.17 12.89 1.20
CA LEU A 125 -6.16 12.46 2.18
C LEU A 125 -6.23 10.94 2.19
N GLY A 126 -6.11 10.33 3.35
CA GLY A 126 -6.34 8.90 3.53
C GLY A 126 -7.81 8.56 3.34
N VAL A 127 -8.08 7.47 2.63
CA VAL A 127 -9.44 7.04 2.28
C VAL A 127 -9.59 5.56 2.60
N GLU A 128 -10.55 5.21 3.46
CA GLU A 128 -10.77 3.86 3.96
C GLU A 128 -10.87 2.82 2.82
N SER A 129 -11.56 3.14 1.72
CA SER A 129 -11.71 2.24 0.58
C SER A 129 -10.44 2.05 -0.27
N GLU A 130 -9.39 2.86 -0.05
CA GLU A 130 -8.09 2.71 -0.74
C GLU A 130 -7.03 2.03 0.13
N MET A 131 -7.32 1.71 1.39
CA MET A 131 -6.37 1.02 2.29
C MET A 131 -5.84 -0.28 1.69
N GLU A 132 -6.60 -0.89 0.80
CA GLU A 132 -6.26 -2.14 0.12
C GLU A 132 -5.50 -1.95 -1.21
N LEU A 133 -5.27 -0.71 -1.65
CA LEU A 133 -4.52 -0.40 -2.88
C LEU A 133 -3.07 -0.03 -2.55
N PRO A 134 -2.09 -0.92 -2.79
CA PRO A 134 -0.71 -0.69 -2.38
C PRO A 134 -0.13 0.55 -3.06
N TYR A 135 0.54 1.38 -2.28
CA TYR A 135 1.21 2.61 -2.71
C TYR A 135 0.28 3.68 -3.31
N ALA A 136 -1.05 3.55 -3.20
CA ALA A 136 -1.99 4.53 -3.75
C ALA A 136 -1.80 5.93 -3.12
N GLY A 137 -1.62 5.98 -1.80
CA GLY A 137 -1.34 7.22 -1.09
C GLY A 137 0.01 7.82 -1.47
N LEU A 138 1.05 6.99 -1.55
CA LEU A 138 2.40 7.42 -1.92
C LEU A 138 2.46 7.93 -3.36
N GLN A 139 1.81 7.25 -4.30
CA GLN A 139 1.72 7.68 -5.69
C GLN A 139 1.15 9.09 -5.80
N ARG A 140 0.05 9.37 -5.08
CA ARG A 140 -0.58 10.72 -5.05
C ARG A 140 0.34 11.79 -4.46
N LEU A 141 1.13 11.45 -3.43
CA LEU A 141 2.12 12.38 -2.86
C LEU A 141 3.28 12.65 -3.81
N CYS A 142 3.71 11.65 -4.56
CA CYS A 142 4.83 11.77 -5.51
C CYS A 142 4.42 12.37 -6.85
N GLU A 143 3.15 12.30 -7.25
CA GLU A 143 2.67 12.79 -8.55
C GLU A 143 3.06 14.26 -8.83
N PRO A 144 2.91 15.21 -7.88
CA PRO A 144 3.31 16.59 -8.12
C PRO A 144 4.81 16.81 -8.31
N ILE A 145 5.65 15.85 -7.92
CA ILE A 145 7.13 15.92 -8.03
C ILE A 145 7.69 14.86 -8.98
N ALA A 146 6.83 14.24 -9.81
CA ALA A 146 7.24 13.16 -10.70
C ALA A 146 8.22 13.59 -11.81
N ASP A 147 8.29 14.88 -12.12
CA ASP A 147 9.29 15.49 -12.99
C ASP A 147 10.73 15.26 -12.51
N HIS A 148 10.94 15.06 -11.21
CA HIS A 148 12.24 14.76 -10.62
C HIS A 148 12.63 13.27 -10.65
N LEU A 149 11.79 12.38 -11.20
CA LEU A 149 12.16 10.96 -11.37
C LEU A 149 13.40 10.80 -12.25
N VAL A 150 13.57 11.66 -13.25
CA VAL A 150 14.72 11.63 -14.15
C VAL A 150 16.06 11.95 -13.46
N ASP A 151 16.03 12.56 -12.28
CA ASP A 151 17.21 12.88 -11.49
C ASP A 151 17.72 11.67 -10.68
N LEU A 152 16.95 10.60 -10.61
CA LEU A 152 17.31 9.37 -9.92
C LEU A 152 18.16 8.48 -10.81
N ASP A 153 18.97 7.61 -10.19
CA ASP A 153 19.57 6.52 -10.95
C ASP A 153 18.51 5.54 -11.48
N ALA A 154 18.81 4.85 -12.57
CA ALA A 154 17.88 3.99 -13.28
C ALA A 154 17.24 2.94 -12.35
N PHE A 155 17.97 2.44 -11.37
CA PHE A 155 17.49 1.41 -10.46
C PHE A 155 16.39 1.92 -9.50
N HIS A 156 16.58 3.15 -8.96
CA HIS A 156 15.54 3.80 -8.13
C HIS A 156 14.35 4.24 -8.97
N GLN A 157 14.58 4.68 -10.20
CA GLN A 157 13.52 5.06 -11.13
C GLN A 157 12.63 3.84 -11.46
N ASP A 158 13.22 2.71 -11.86
CA ASP A 158 12.52 1.47 -12.18
C ASP A 158 11.68 0.97 -10.99
N ALA A 159 12.22 1.09 -9.77
CA ALA A 159 11.50 0.70 -8.57
C ALA A 159 10.23 1.53 -8.37
N LEU A 160 10.28 2.85 -8.55
CA LEU A 160 9.11 3.71 -8.42
C LEU A 160 8.12 3.52 -9.57
N GLU A 161 8.57 3.34 -10.79
CA GLU A 161 7.70 3.05 -11.94
C GLU A 161 6.94 1.73 -11.75
N THR A 162 7.62 0.70 -11.19
CA THR A 162 7.00 -0.59 -10.89
C THR A 162 5.93 -0.48 -9.81
N VAL A 163 6.20 0.18 -8.66
CA VAL A 163 5.21 0.28 -7.57
C VAL A 163 4.04 1.20 -7.94
N PHE A 164 4.26 2.18 -8.81
CA PHE A 164 3.21 3.06 -9.33
C PHE A 164 2.44 2.44 -10.51
N GLY A 165 2.81 1.21 -10.92
CA GLY A 165 2.12 0.49 -12.00
C GLY A 165 2.33 1.07 -13.40
N ARG A 166 3.40 1.84 -13.60
CA ARG A 166 3.80 2.43 -14.88
C ARG A 166 4.69 1.51 -15.70
N ALA A 167 5.44 0.64 -15.05
CA ALA A 167 6.26 -0.40 -15.65
C ALA A 167 5.89 -1.78 -15.08
N GLY A 168 6.10 -2.84 -15.89
CA GLY A 168 6.06 -4.21 -15.40
C GLY A 168 7.43 -4.60 -14.86
N GLY A 169 7.47 -5.47 -13.84
CA GLY A 169 8.73 -5.92 -13.28
C GLY A 169 8.54 -6.78 -12.03
N THR A 170 9.66 -7.18 -11.44
CA THR A 170 9.67 -7.82 -10.14
C THR A 170 9.34 -6.80 -9.05
N PRO A 171 8.50 -7.15 -8.04
CA PRO A 171 8.18 -6.23 -6.95
C PRO A 171 9.47 -5.77 -6.26
N PRO A 172 9.76 -4.45 -6.22
CA PRO A 172 10.92 -3.97 -5.51
C PRO A 172 10.76 -4.15 -4.00
N ASP A 173 11.87 -4.33 -3.31
CA ASP A 173 11.88 -4.37 -1.85
C ASP A 173 11.46 -3.01 -1.26
N ARG A 174 10.82 -3.03 -0.10
CA ARG A 174 10.32 -1.83 0.57
C ARG A 174 11.43 -0.83 0.94
N PHE A 175 12.62 -1.34 1.27
CA PHE A 175 13.76 -0.48 1.57
C PHE A 175 14.21 0.28 0.32
N LEU A 176 14.26 -0.40 -0.83
CA LEU A 176 14.58 0.21 -2.11
C LEU A 176 13.56 1.29 -2.48
N VAL A 177 12.25 0.99 -2.34
CA VAL A 177 11.19 1.99 -2.55
C VAL A 177 11.39 3.18 -1.61
N GLY A 178 11.68 2.94 -0.34
CA GLY A 178 11.95 3.99 0.64
C GLY A 178 13.14 4.87 0.26
N MET A 179 14.25 4.27 -0.22
CA MET A 179 15.42 5.01 -0.67
C MET A 179 15.16 5.79 -1.95
N ALA A 180 14.43 5.20 -2.90
CA ALA A 180 14.04 5.86 -4.14
C ALA A 180 13.15 7.09 -3.87
N VAL A 181 12.19 6.95 -2.95
CA VAL A 181 11.32 8.06 -2.52
C VAL A 181 12.12 9.13 -1.79
N LEU A 182 13.05 8.77 -0.91
CA LEU A 182 13.94 9.73 -0.25
C LEU A 182 14.77 10.51 -1.26
N GLY A 183 15.33 9.84 -2.28
CA GLY A 183 16.04 10.47 -3.39
C GLY A 183 15.15 11.42 -4.19
N LEU A 184 13.94 11.02 -4.52
CA LEU A 184 12.95 11.84 -5.24
C LEU A 184 12.60 13.12 -4.46
N VAL A 185 12.28 12.96 -3.19
CA VAL A 185 11.95 14.07 -2.28
C VAL A 185 13.14 15.01 -2.10
N ALA A 186 14.35 14.48 -1.94
CA ALA A 186 15.56 15.26 -1.83
C ALA A 186 15.88 16.03 -3.12
N SER A 187 15.69 15.43 -4.31
CA SER A 187 15.87 16.11 -5.58
C SER A 187 14.86 17.24 -5.75
N ALA A 188 13.57 17.01 -5.52
CA ALA A 188 12.55 18.03 -5.60
C ALA A 188 12.82 19.21 -4.64
N ALA A 189 13.31 18.93 -3.43
CA ALA A 189 13.59 19.94 -2.42
C ALA A 189 14.82 20.84 -2.71
N ARG A 190 15.65 20.46 -3.69
CA ARG A 190 16.78 21.33 -4.15
C ARG A 190 16.28 22.60 -4.83
N VAL A 191 15.17 22.49 -5.57
CA VAL A 191 14.59 23.63 -6.30
C VAL A 191 13.78 24.49 -5.35
N ASN A 192 12.75 23.94 -4.72
CA ASN A 192 11.90 24.64 -3.74
C ASN A 192 11.76 23.80 -2.50
N PRO A 193 11.63 24.39 -1.29
CA PRO A 193 11.29 23.62 -0.11
C PRO A 193 10.02 22.82 -0.34
N LEU A 194 9.99 21.59 0.13
CA LEU A 194 8.88 20.65 -0.08
C LEU A 194 8.12 20.40 1.21
N MET A 195 6.80 20.42 1.15
CA MET A 195 5.94 20.00 2.25
C MET A 195 5.02 18.86 1.81
N TRP A 196 5.13 17.72 2.48
CA TRP A 196 4.17 16.64 2.40
C TRP A 196 3.14 16.74 3.51
N MET A 197 1.89 16.74 3.13
CA MET A 197 0.76 16.79 4.05
C MET A 197 -0.10 15.55 3.88
N VAL A 198 -0.23 14.80 4.94
CA VAL A 198 -1.06 13.59 4.99
C VAL A 198 -2.19 13.84 5.98
N ASP A 199 -3.40 13.88 5.49
CA ASP A 199 -4.58 13.97 6.34
C ASP A 199 -5.20 12.57 6.51
N ASP A 200 -5.73 12.26 7.69
CA ASP A 200 -6.29 10.96 8.04
C ASP A 200 -5.35 9.77 7.69
N ALA A 201 -4.10 9.84 8.12
CA ALA A 201 -3.06 8.85 7.83
C ALA A 201 -3.44 7.40 8.20
N GLN A 202 -4.37 7.21 9.16
CA GLN A 202 -4.91 5.89 9.51
C GLN A 202 -5.70 5.22 8.37
N TRP A 203 -6.10 5.97 7.34
CA TRP A 203 -6.81 5.49 6.16
C TRP A 203 -5.93 5.37 4.91
N LEU A 204 -4.63 5.61 5.03
CA LEU A 204 -3.69 5.29 3.95
C LEU A 204 -3.43 3.79 3.88
N ASP A 205 -3.10 3.33 2.68
CA ASP A 205 -2.59 1.98 2.52
C ASP A 205 -1.27 1.78 3.30
N ARG A 206 -1.10 0.58 3.84
CA ARG A 206 0.02 0.26 4.74
C ARG A 206 1.39 0.46 4.09
N ALA A 207 1.52 0.18 2.79
CA ALA A 207 2.79 0.32 2.07
C ALA A 207 3.19 1.80 1.97
N SER A 208 2.22 2.70 1.71
CA SER A 208 2.43 4.16 1.74
C SER A 208 2.85 4.63 3.13
N VAL A 209 2.14 4.25 4.20
CA VAL A 209 2.46 4.69 5.57
C VAL A 209 3.87 4.22 5.97
N GLN A 210 4.23 2.98 5.67
CA GLN A 210 5.56 2.43 5.95
C GLN A 210 6.66 3.22 5.22
N THR A 211 6.45 3.55 3.95
CA THR A 211 7.41 4.31 3.15
C THR A 211 7.53 5.74 3.63
N ILE A 212 6.42 6.42 3.94
CA ILE A 212 6.42 7.79 4.48
C ILE A 212 7.14 7.80 5.85
N GLY A 213 6.84 6.83 6.73
CA GLY A 213 7.52 6.69 8.01
C GLY A 213 9.03 6.43 7.87
N PHE A 214 9.43 5.63 6.87
CA PHE A 214 10.84 5.38 6.57
C PHE A 214 11.56 6.67 6.14
N VAL A 215 10.98 7.43 5.21
CA VAL A 215 11.51 8.71 4.72
C VAL A 215 11.57 9.71 5.88
N SER A 216 10.49 9.86 6.66
CA SER A 216 10.37 10.78 7.79
C SER A 216 11.50 10.63 8.81
N ARG A 217 11.96 9.39 9.08
CA ARG A 217 13.07 9.12 10.03
C ARG A 217 14.45 9.43 9.48
N ARG A 218 14.58 9.71 8.16
CA ARG A 218 15.85 9.93 7.47
C ARG A 218 16.05 11.34 6.95
N LEU A 219 15.04 12.20 7.06
CA LEU A 219 15.17 13.61 6.74
C LEU A 219 16.10 14.29 7.76
N GLN A 220 17.21 14.87 7.30
CA GLN A 220 18.19 15.57 8.15
C GLN A 220 18.65 16.88 7.53
N THR A 221 19.07 16.85 6.26
CA THR A 221 19.69 17.98 5.56
C THR A 221 18.85 18.49 4.41
N GLU A 222 17.69 17.91 4.20
CA GLU A 222 16.78 18.26 3.12
C GLU A 222 15.83 19.39 3.56
N ARG A 223 15.46 20.25 2.61
CA ARG A 223 14.45 21.31 2.83
C ARG A 223 13.03 20.75 2.74
N VAL A 224 12.73 19.76 3.59
CA VAL A 224 11.49 18.98 3.54
C VAL A 224 10.80 18.95 4.88
N VAL A 225 9.48 19.15 4.88
CA VAL A 225 8.60 18.94 6.04
C VAL A 225 7.57 17.88 5.68
N ILE A 226 7.40 16.89 6.57
CA ILE A 226 6.32 15.91 6.46
C ILE A 226 5.40 16.09 7.68
N VAL A 227 4.15 16.46 7.44
CA VAL A 227 3.13 16.60 8.49
C VAL A 227 2.01 15.61 8.24
N MET A 228 1.76 14.77 9.22
CA MET A 228 0.75 13.72 9.14
C MET A 228 -0.28 13.90 10.23
N ALA A 229 -1.57 13.94 9.88
CA ALA A 229 -2.66 13.90 10.83
C ALA A 229 -3.18 12.47 10.96
N ALA A 230 -3.24 11.95 12.19
CA ALA A 230 -3.72 10.61 12.49
C ALA A 230 -4.66 10.61 13.69
N ARG A 231 -5.55 9.62 13.77
CA ARG A 231 -6.35 9.39 14.98
C ARG A 231 -5.48 8.78 16.08
N ASP A 232 -5.86 9.03 17.32
CA ASP A 232 -5.27 8.35 18.47
C ASP A 232 -5.96 6.99 18.61
N THR A 233 -5.29 5.94 18.12
CA THR A 233 -5.81 4.56 18.14
C THR A 233 -5.21 3.74 19.29
N GLY A 234 -4.29 4.33 20.08
CA GLY A 234 -3.60 3.64 21.16
C GLY A 234 -2.57 2.59 20.73
N GLU A 235 -2.44 2.30 19.45
CA GLU A 235 -1.42 1.42 18.90
C GLU A 235 -0.30 2.26 18.26
N ASP A 236 0.94 2.05 18.72
CA ASP A 236 2.14 2.59 18.10
C ASP A 236 2.43 1.83 16.80
N GLY A 237 1.77 2.27 15.72
CA GLY A 237 1.89 1.65 14.41
C GLY A 237 3.17 2.08 13.68
N GLU A 238 3.10 2.08 12.36
CA GLU A 238 4.21 2.37 11.42
C GLU A 238 4.83 3.78 11.61
N LEU A 239 4.14 4.69 12.30
CA LEU A 239 4.58 6.05 12.61
C LEU A 239 5.21 6.19 14.00
N ALA A 240 5.41 5.09 14.72
CA ALA A 240 6.03 5.08 16.05
C ALA A 240 7.43 5.72 16.03
N GLY A 241 7.74 6.47 17.08
CA GLY A 241 9.05 7.13 17.24
C GLY A 241 9.25 8.40 16.41
N LEU A 242 8.25 8.86 15.65
CA LEU A 242 8.26 10.20 15.07
C LEU A 242 7.80 11.24 16.11
N PRO A 243 8.26 12.52 16.01
CA PRO A 243 7.77 13.60 16.85
C PRO A 243 6.25 13.72 16.78
N GLU A 244 5.58 13.74 17.93
CA GLU A 244 4.13 13.83 18.02
C GLU A 244 3.66 15.18 18.57
N LEU A 245 2.60 15.70 17.98
CA LEU A 245 1.83 16.83 18.47
C LEU A 245 0.42 16.35 18.82
N ARG A 246 0.14 16.17 20.11
CA ARG A 246 -1.16 15.67 20.57
C ARG A 246 -2.14 16.81 20.79
N LEU A 247 -3.29 16.76 20.11
CA LEU A 247 -4.37 17.74 20.23
C LEU A 247 -5.40 17.28 21.25
N GLY A 248 -5.57 18.06 22.30
CA GLY A 248 -6.70 17.97 23.23
C GLY A 248 -7.91 18.81 22.78
N GLY A 249 -8.99 18.85 23.55
CA GLY A 249 -10.10 19.78 23.34
C GLY A 249 -9.67 21.24 23.44
N LEU A 250 -10.49 22.16 22.92
CA LEU A 250 -10.31 23.60 23.13
C LEU A 250 -10.49 23.94 24.61
N GLY A 251 -9.77 24.95 25.07
CA GLY A 251 -10.01 25.55 26.38
C GLY A 251 -11.44 26.10 26.50
N VAL A 252 -11.91 26.25 27.73
CA VAL A 252 -13.32 26.65 28.00
C VAL A 252 -13.72 27.92 27.28
N ASP A 253 -12.84 28.94 27.27
CA ASP A 253 -13.11 30.22 26.63
C ASP A 253 -13.19 30.11 25.10
N ASP A 254 -12.22 29.42 24.48
CA ASP A 254 -12.20 29.22 23.04
C ASP A 254 -13.34 28.30 22.58
N ALA A 255 -13.67 27.25 23.37
CA ALA A 255 -14.80 26.36 23.13
C ALA A 255 -16.13 27.12 23.21
N GLY A 256 -16.28 28.02 24.21
CA GLY A 256 -17.43 28.91 24.36
C GLY A 256 -17.58 29.87 23.18
N ALA A 257 -16.50 30.53 22.78
CA ALA A 257 -16.51 31.41 21.63
C ALA A 257 -16.88 30.69 20.33
N LEU A 258 -16.37 29.45 20.15
CA LEU A 258 -16.68 28.63 18.97
C LEU A 258 -18.17 28.22 18.97
N PHE A 259 -18.72 27.80 20.12
CA PHE A 259 -20.11 27.42 20.27
C PHE A 259 -21.02 28.63 19.96
N ASP A 260 -20.74 29.78 20.58
CA ASP A 260 -21.51 31.04 20.41
C ASP A 260 -21.49 31.53 18.94
N SER A 261 -20.48 31.15 18.17
CA SER A 261 -20.38 31.52 16.73
C SER A 261 -21.39 30.80 15.81
N VAL A 262 -22.02 29.72 16.26
CA VAL A 262 -22.96 28.91 15.46
C VAL A 262 -24.37 28.87 16.02
N VAL A 263 -24.56 29.23 17.26
CA VAL A 263 -25.86 29.29 17.90
C VAL A 263 -26.51 30.65 17.63
N THR A 264 -27.65 30.64 16.94
CA THR A 264 -28.39 31.88 16.58
C THR A 264 -29.41 32.26 17.60
N GLU A 265 -29.85 31.35 18.44
CA GLU A 265 -30.86 31.57 19.49
C GLU A 265 -30.19 31.59 20.87
N PRO A 266 -30.68 32.43 21.81
CA PRO A 266 -30.17 32.44 23.17
C PRO A 266 -30.33 31.07 23.84
N VAL A 267 -29.24 30.45 24.25
CA VAL A 267 -29.24 29.20 25.00
C VAL A 267 -29.03 29.47 26.47
N ASP A 268 -29.79 28.83 27.34
CA ASP A 268 -29.62 28.94 28.80
C ASP A 268 -28.18 28.59 29.20
N ALA A 269 -27.61 29.35 30.13
CA ALA A 269 -26.22 29.21 30.57
C ALA A 269 -25.92 27.78 31.08
N THR A 270 -26.86 27.15 31.78
CA THR A 270 -26.72 25.79 32.34
C THR A 270 -26.65 24.75 31.20
N VAL A 271 -27.47 24.95 30.15
CA VAL A 271 -27.46 24.08 28.96
C VAL A 271 -26.17 24.25 28.18
N ARG A 272 -25.72 25.51 28.01
CA ARG A 272 -24.45 25.83 27.35
C ARG A 272 -23.27 25.16 28.06
N ASP A 273 -23.14 25.35 29.38
CA ASP A 273 -22.05 24.76 30.17
C ASP A 273 -22.07 23.25 30.11
N ARG A 274 -23.24 22.61 30.06
CA ARG A 274 -23.39 21.19 29.92
C ARG A 274 -22.91 20.72 28.53
N ILE A 275 -23.27 21.39 27.45
CA ILE A 275 -22.80 21.07 26.10
C ILE A 275 -21.28 21.18 26.01
N LEU A 276 -20.70 22.25 26.58
CA LEU A 276 -19.25 22.45 26.61
C LEU A 276 -18.55 21.30 27.37
N ALA A 277 -19.08 20.89 28.52
CA ALA A 277 -18.54 19.82 29.33
C ALA A 277 -18.62 18.45 28.60
N GLU A 278 -19.76 18.14 27.99
CA GLU A 278 -19.99 16.87 27.29
C GLU A 278 -19.20 16.72 25.99
N THR A 279 -19.00 17.84 25.26
CA THR A 279 -18.19 17.86 24.05
C THR A 279 -16.71 17.87 24.35
N ARG A 280 -16.31 18.11 25.61
CA ARG A 280 -14.91 18.23 26.06
C ARG A 280 -14.09 19.17 25.18
N GLY A 281 -14.71 20.24 24.68
CA GLY A 281 -14.06 21.20 23.79
C GLY A 281 -13.73 20.65 22.40
N ASN A 282 -14.36 19.56 21.94
CA ASN A 282 -14.18 19.06 20.58
C ASN A 282 -14.82 20.01 19.57
N PRO A 283 -14.03 20.66 18.67
CA PRO A 283 -14.55 21.70 17.77
C PRO A 283 -15.68 21.23 16.86
N LEU A 284 -15.55 20.01 16.29
CA LEU A 284 -16.58 19.49 15.40
C LEU A 284 -17.90 19.24 16.14
N ALA A 285 -17.84 18.72 17.36
CA ALA A 285 -19.03 18.51 18.17
C ALA A 285 -19.71 19.85 18.55
N LEU A 286 -18.91 20.87 18.89
CA LEU A 286 -19.40 22.19 19.19
C LEU A 286 -20.09 22.88 17.99
N LEU A 287 -19.60 22.59 16.77
CA LEU A 287 -20.17 23.16 15.54
C LEU A 287 -21.40 22.37 15.03
N GLU A 288 -21.39 21.05 15.13
CA GLU A 288 -22.37 20.20 14.43
C GLU A 288 -23.54 19.76 15.32
N LEU A 289 -23.33 19.54 16.63
CA LEU A 289 -24.43 19.13 17.51
C LEU A 289 -25.55 20.19 17.61
N PRO A 290 -25.26 21.50 17.75
CA PRO A 290 -26.30 22.53 17.77
C PRO A 290 -27.08 22.66 16.44
N ARG A 291 -26.47 22.26 15.33
CA ARG A 291 -27.10 22.30 14.00
C ARG A 291 -28.03 21.16 13.75
N ALA A 292 -27.73 19.98 14.35
CA ALA A 292 -28.47 18.74 14.10
C ALA A 292 -29.64 18.50 15.06
N TRP A 293 -29.61 19.12 16.24
CA TRP A 293 -30.57 18.90 17.31
C TRP A 293 -31.12 20.20 17.87
N THR A 294 -32.40 20.14 18.25
CA THR A 294 -32.99 21.24 19.04
C THR A 294 -32.41 21.27 20.45
N THR A 295 -32.53 22.40 21.13
CA THR A 295 -32.02 22.55 22.51
C THR A 295 -32.58 21.48 23.46
N ALA A 296 -33.85 21.07 23.31
CA ALA A 296 -34.49 20.02 24.09
C ALA A 296 -33.87 18.64 23.81
N GLU A 297 -33.69 18.29 22.54
CA GLU A 297 -33.04 17.04 22.11
C GLU A 297 -31.56 16.95 22.55
N LEU A 298 -30.84 18.08 22.57
CA LEU A 298 -29.48 18.18 23.09
C LEU A 298 -29.44 17.83 24.58
N VAL A 299 -30.36 18.37 25.36
CA VAL A 299 -30.45 18.10 26.82
C VAL A 299 -30.81 16.66 27.07
N GLU A 300 -31.78 16.08 26.38
CA GLU A 300 -32.15 14.66 26.50
C GLU A 300 -31.05 13.70 25.99
N GLY A 301 -30.51 13.96 24.81
CA GLY A 301 -29.45 13.13 24.18
C GLY A 301 -28.14 13.15 24.95
N LEU A 302 -27.84 14.25 25.67
CA LEU A 302 -26.69 14.35 26.57
C LEU A 302 -26.95 13.79 27.96
N SER A 303 -28.23 13.71 28.38
CA SER A 303 -28.64 13.23 29.73
C SER A 303 -28.85 11.72 29.83
N GLY A 304 -29.04 11.05 28.70
CA GLY A 304 -29.28 9.60 28.66
C GLY A 304 -28.05 8.81 29.11
N SER A 305 -28.28 7.76 29.92
CA SER A 305 -27.29 6.77 30.35
C SER A 305 -26.64 5.96 29.18
N ASN A 306 -26.90 6.37 27.94
CA ASN A 306 -26.43 5.70 26.75
C ASN A 306 -24.97 6.06 26.49
N ARG A 307 -24.07 5.08 26.71
CA ARG A 307 -22.61 5.19 26.56
C ARG A 307 -22.16 5.26 25.10
N ILE A 308 -22.83 6.05 24.26
CA ILE A 308 -22.40 6.27 22.87
C ILE A 308 -21.19 7.21 22.89
N PRO A 309 -20.03 6.82 22.36
CA PRO A 309 -18.88 7.70 22.23
C PRO A 309 -19.24 8.98 21.43
N LEU A 310 -18.53 10.07 21.64
CA LEU A 310 -18.76 11.33 20.96
C LEU A 310 -18.73 11.17 19.42
N SER A 311 -17.83 10.34 18.90
CA SER A 311 -17.78 10.00 17.45
C SER A 311 -19.07 9.35 16.95
N GLY A 312 -19.71 8.51 17.75
CA GLY A 312 -21.01 7.92 17.42
C GLY A 312 -22.15 8.94 17.46
N LYS A 313 -22.13 9.89 18.43
CA LYS A 313 -23.10 11.00 18.47
C LYS A 313 -22.97 11.90 17.24
N LEU A 314 -21.75 12.20 16.80
CA LEU A 314 -21.48 12.94 15.57
C LEU A 314 -21.94 12.20 14.31
N GLU A 315 -21.71 10.90 14.25
CA GLU A 315 -22.19 10.09 13.13
C GLU A 315 -23.73 10.07 13.05
N LEU A 316 -24.41 9.97 14.18
CA LEU A 316 -25.87 10.09 14.26
C LEU A 316 -26.35 11.48 13.81
N ALA A 317 -25.66 12.55 14.22
CA ALA A 317 -25.98 13.90 13.80
C ALA A 317 -25.88 14.07 12.27
N PHE A 318 -24.79 13.56 11.67
CA PHE A 318 -24.66 13.56 10.21
C PHE A 318 -25.70 12.69 9.53
N THR A 319 -26.00 11.51 10.07
CA THR A 319 -27.04 10.63 9.53
C THR A 319 -28.42 11.33 9.52
N LYS A 320 -28.79 12.04 10.59
CA LYS A 320 -30.02 12.83 10.64
C LYS A 320 -30.05 13.91 9.55
N ARG A 321 -28.98 14.71 9.44
CA ARG A 321 -28.83 15.73 8.38
C ARG A 321 -28.91 15.15 6.97
N LEU A 322 -28.29 14.00 6.74
CA LEU A 322 -28.34 13.31 5.45
C LEU A 322 -29.76 12.83 5.12
N ALA A 323 -30.53 12.39 6.12
CA ALA A 323 -31.92 11.94 5.94
C ALA A 323 -32.88 13.07 5.57
N GLU A 324 -32.54 14.33 5.92
CA GLU A 324 -33.34 15.53 5.58
C GLU A 324 -33.13 15.99 4.13
N LEU A 325 -32.10 15.48 3.42
CA LEU A 325 -31.81 15.85 2.04
C LEU A 325 -32.76 15.14 1.05
N PRO A 326 -32.96 15.70 -0.14
CA PRO A 326 -33.71 15.04 -1.22
C PRO A 326 -33.13 13.64 -1.55
N PRO A 327 -33.98 12.66 -1.94
CA PRO A 327 -33.53 11.28 -2.23
C PRO A 327 -32.43 11.21 -3.31
N GLU A 328 -32.52 12.07 -4.36
CA GLU A 328 -31.50 12.15 -5.40
C GLU A 328 -30.15 12.61 -4.83
N THR A 329 -30.16 13.58 -3.91
CA THR A 329 -28.97 14.06 -3.21
C THR A 329 -28.37 12.98 -2.32
N GLN A 330 -29.21 12.23 -1.59
CA GLN A 330 -28.72 11.11 -0.77
C GLN A 330 -28.06 10.03 -1.64
N THR A 331 -28.64 9.72 -2.81
CA THR A 331 -28.07 8.77 -3.77
C THR A 331 -26.74 9.26 -4.34
N LEU A 332 -26.63 10.54 -4.68
CA LEU A 332 -25.40 11.17 -5.15
C LEU A 332 -24.30 11.13 -4.07
N LEU A 333 -24.65 11.39 -2.82
CA LEU A 333 -23.71 11.32 -1.70
C LEU A 333 -23.23 9.89 -1.43
N ALA A 334 -24.11 8.90 -1.55
CA ALA A 334 -23.73 7.48 -1.46
C ALA A 334 -22.78 7.06 -2.60
N LEU A 335 -23.05 7.55 -3.81
CA LEU A 335 -22.19 7.33 -4.98
C LEU A 335 -20.81 8.00 -4.78
N ALA A 336 -20.78 9.25 -4.35
CA ALA A 336 -19.54 9.98 -4.06
C ALA A 336 -18.75 9.33 -2.90
N ALA A 337 -19.44 8.78 -1.91
CA ALA A 337 -18.80 8.08 -0.80
C ALA A 337 -18.16 6.74 -1.25
N ALA A 338 -18.74 6.08 -2.25
CA ALA A 338 -18.23 4.84 -2.82
C ALA A 338 -17.03 5.07 -3.78
N GLU A 339 -16.85 6.31 -4.29
CA GLU A 339 -15.75 6.68 -5.19
C GLU A 339 -14.60 7.32 -4.37
N PRO A 340 -13.42 6.67 -4.29
CA PRO A 340 -12.37 7.09 -3.36
C PRO A 340 -11.51 8.26 -3.84
N LYS A 341 -11.32 8.43 -5.15
CA LYS A 341 -10.41 9.46 -5.69
C LYS A 341 -11.02 10.86 -5.70
N GLY A 342 -12.34 10.96 -5.57
CA GLY A 342 -13.06 12.21 -5.75
C GLY A 342 -12.91 12.76 -7.18
N ASP A 343 -12.84 11.88 -8.18
CA ASP A 343 -12.78 12.24 -9.60
C ASP A 343 -14.15 12.74 -10.07
N PRO A 344 -14.32 14.04 -10.37
CA PRO A 344 -15.61 14.57 -10.78
C PRO A 344 -16.12 13.96 -12.09
N ALA A 345 -15.24 13.69 -13.06
CA ALA A 345 -15.64 13.14 -14.34
C ALA A 345 -16.19 11.72 -14.19
N LEU A 346 -15.52 10.89 -13.40
CA LEU A 346 -15.97 9.54 -13.07
C LEU A 346 -17.29 9.57 -12.28
N LEU A 347 -17.37 10.45 -11.28
CA LEU A 347 -18.57 10.58 -10.43
C LEU A 347 -19.78 10.97 -11.27
N TRP A 348 -19.67 12.00 -12.12
CA TRP A 348 -20.80 12.47 -12.94
C TRP A 348 -21.18 11.47 -14.02
N SER A 349 -20.22 10.80 -14.66
CA SER A 349 -20.53 9.71 -15.58
C SER A 349 -21.31 8.56 -14.91
N ALA A 350 -21.00 8.25 -13.64
CA ALA A 350 -21.73 7.26 -12.88
C ALA A 350 -23.11 7.79 -12.41
N ALA A 351 -23.21 9.08 -12.06
CA ALA A 351 -24.46 9.72 -11.69
C ALA A 351 -25.47 9.72 -12.85
N GLU A 352 -25.03 10.00 -14.08
CA GLU A 352 -25.85 9.91 -15.29
C GLU A 352 -26.42 8.49 -15.49
N ARG A 353 -25.63 7.44 -15.20
CA ARG A 353 -26.12 6.03 -15.25
C ARG A 353 -27.22 5.75 -14.24
N LEU A 354 -27.26 6.51 -13.14
CA LEU A 354 -28.30 6.43 -12.12
C LEU A 354 -29.47 7.39 -12.41
N GLY A 355 -29.42 8.17 -13.48
CA GLY A 355 -30.43 9.16 -13.82
C GLY A 355 -30.41 10.40 -12.94
N LEU A 356 -29.26 10.71 -12.32
CA LEU A 356 -29.10 11.88 -11.47
C LEU A 356 -28.62 13.08 -12.29
N ASP A 357 -29.23 14.25 -12.01
CA ASP A 357 -28.89 15.54 -12.58
C ASP A 357 -27.93 16.31 -11.65
N TRP A 358 -27.21 17.29 -12.20
CA TRP A 358 -26.32 18.20 -11.47
C TRP A 358 -27.01 18.95 -10.33
N SER A 359 -28.31 19.20 -10.45
CA SER A 359 -29.12 19.83 -9.40
C SER A 359 -29.14 19.04 -8.10
N ALA A 360 -28.89 17.72 -8.15
CA ALA A 360 -28.80 16.87 -6.96
C ALA A 360 -27.63 17.24 -6.03
N ALA A 361 -26.60 17.97 -6.52
CA ALA A 361 -25.46 18.38 -5.73
C ALA A 361 -25.77 19.58 -4.80
N ALA A 362 -26.57 20.54 -5.28
CA ALA A 362 -26.78 21.81 -4.60
C ALA A 362 -27.28 21.72 -3.15
N PRO A 363 -28.24 20.83 -2.79
CA PRO A 363 -28.67 20.70 -1.40
C PRO A 363 -27.56 20.24 -0.46
N ALA A 364 -26.66 19.35 -0.92
CA ALA A 364 -25.55 18.86 -0.11
C ALA A 364 -24.42 19.89 0.06
N GLU A 365 -24.16 20.69 -0.99
CA GLU A 365 -23.22 21.82 -0.91
C GLU A 365 -23.76 22.92 0.01
N PHE A 366 -25.04 23.29 -0.13
CA PHE A 366 -25.69 24.26 0.75
C PHE A 366 -25.67 23.81 2.21
N ALA A 367 -25.91 22.50 2.46
CA ALA A 367 -25.80 21.93 3.79
C ALA A 367 -24.33 21.85 4.29
N GLY A 368 -23.34 22.18 3.44
CA GLY A 368 -21.93 22.17 3.79
C GLY A 368 -21.37 20.79 4.11
N LEU A 369 -21.87 19.73 3.47
CA LEU A 369 -21.47 18.35 3.70
C LEU A 369 -20.39 17.88 2.72
N ILE A 370 -20.44 18.40 1.48
CA ILE A 370 -19.57 18.03 0.38
C ILE A 370 -19.27 19.29 -0.45
N GLU A 371 -18.18 19.24 -1.21
CA GLU A 371 -17.78 20.29 -2.15
C GLU A 371 -17.44 19.64 -3.49
N PHE A 372 -18.07 20.14 -4.57
CA PHE A 372 -17.81 19.71 -5.93
C PHE A 372 -16.95 20.74 -6.65
N GLY A 373 -15.66 20.46 -6.79
CA GLY A 373 -14.68 21.33 -7.45
C GLY A 373 -13.81 20.53 -8.43
N HIS A 374 -12.52 20.85 -8.48
CA HIS A 374 -11.53 20.04 -9.24
C HIS A 374 -11.45 18.60 -8.74
N ARG A 375 -11.83 18.38 -7.51
CA ARG A 375 -12.10 17.08 -6.90
C ARG A 375 -13.34 17.20 -6.04
N VAL A 376 -13.98 16.06 -5.79
CA VAL A 376 -15.13 15.97 -4.89
C VAL A 376 -14.64 15.68 -3.49
N TYR A 377 -14.94 16.55 -2.54
CA TYR A 377 -14.51 16.43 -1.15
C TYR A 377 -15.68 16.43 -0.18
N PHE A 378 -15.75 15.41 0.64
CA PHE A 378 -16.56 15.48 1.84
C PHE A 378 -15.85 16.39 2.86
N ARG A 379 -16.55 17.36 3.43
CA ARG A 379 -15.95 18.28 4.43
C ARG A 379 -15.40 17.57 5.65
N HIS A 380 -15.88 16.38 5.94
CA HIS A 380 -15.34 15.55 7.01
C HIS A 380 -15.47 14.06 6.67
N PRO A 381 -14.49 13.21 7.02
CA PRO A 381 -14.56 11.76 6.79
C PRO A 381 -15.77 11.08 7.43
N LEU A 382 -16.26 11.59 8.58
CA LEU A 382 -17.47 11.07 9.21
C LEU A 382 -18.72 11.31 8.34
N VAL A 383 -18.80 12.40 7.58
CA VAL A 383 -19.89 12.64 6.63
C VAL A 383 -19.87 11.59 5.54
N ARG A 384 -18.69 11.32 4.98
CA ARG A 384 -18.52 10.27 3.96
C ARG A 384 -18.94 8.91 4.51
N ALA A 385 -18.43 8.55 5.69
CA ALA A 385 -18.77 7.28 6.34
C ALA A 385 -20.27 7.18 6.65
N ALA A 386 -20.89 8.26 7.14
CA ALA A 386 -22.33 8.32 7.38
C ALA A 386 -23.11 8.20 6.07
N ALA A 387 -22.75 8.91 5.01
CA ALA A 387 -23.41 8.83 3.71
C ALA A 387 -23.36 7.42 3.11
N TYR A 388 -22.22 6.72 3.22
CA TYR A 388 -22.09 5.35 2.72
C TYR A 388 -22.88 4.34 3.59
N ARG A 389 -22.77 4.46 4.93
CA ARG A 389 -23.41 3.50 5.87
C ARG A 389 -24.91 3.67 5.97
N SER A 390 -25.42 4.91 5.94
CA SER A 390 -26.87 5.18 5.99
C SER A 390 -27.59 4.82 4.69
N ALA A 391 -26.87 4.76 3.57
CA ALA A 391 -27.46 4.36 2.30
C ALA A 391 -27.96 2.90 2.35
N PRO A 392 -29.19 2.62 1.88
CA PRO A 392 -29.71 1.26 1.78
C PRO A 392 -28.77 0.35 0.98
N VAL A 393 -28.68 -0.93 1.34
CA VAL A 393 -27.83 -1.92 0.64
C VAL A 393 -28.06 -1.88 -0.88
N ARG A 394 -29.32 -1.79 -1.31
CA ARG A 394 -29.70 -1.71 -2.72
C ARG A 394 -29.04 -0.50 -3.42
N GLU A 395 -29.03 0.65 -2.77
CA GLU A 395 -28.44 1.87 -3.35
C GLU A 395 -26.94 1.80 -3.39
N ARG A 396 -26.29 1.22 -2.37
CA ARG A 396 -24.85 0.95 -2.41
C ARG A 396 -24.45 0.02 -3.56
N LEU A 397 -25.22 -1.06 -3.77
CA LEU A 397 -25.00 -1.98 -4.89
C LEU A 397 -25.14 -1.28 -6.24
N LYS A 398 -26.16 -0.41 -6.40
CA LYS A 398 -26.35 0.40 -7.63
C LYS A 398 -25.18 1.37 -7.83
N ALA A 399 -24.75 2.06 -6.79
CA ALA A 399 -23.61 2.99 -6.84
C ALA A 399 -22.35 2.28 -7.33
N HIS A 400 -22.00 1.13 -6.72
CA HIS A 400 -20.86 0.36 -7.16
C HIS A 400 -21.00 -0.18 -8.60
N ARG A 401 -22.21 -0.57 -9.02
CA ARG A 401 -22.47 -1.01 -10.40
C ARG A 401 -22.21 0.13 -11.39
N ALA A 402 -22.77 1.31 -11.13
CA ALA A 402 -22.59 2.47 -11.99
C ALA A 402 -21.10 2.86 -12.08
N LEU A 403 -20.39 2.88 -10.97
CA LEU A 403 -18.94 3.13 -10.93
C LEU A 403 -18.15 2.07 -11.73
N ALA A 404 -18.49 0.79 -11.60
CA ALA A 404 -17.83 -0.28 -12.34
C ALA A 404 -18.00 -0.15 -13.86
N GLU A 405 -19.18 0.34 -14.32
CA GLU A 405 -19.49 0.51 -15.73
C GLU A 405 -18.68 1.66 -16.37
N VAL A 406 -18.40 2.72 -15.61
CA VAL A 406 -17.70 3.91 -16.12
C VAL A 406 -16.20 3.88 -15.84
N THR A 407 -15.73 3.01 -14.97
CA THR A 407 -14.29 2.87 -14.67
C THR A 407 -13.56 2.19 -15.83
N ASP A 408 -12.46 2.79 -16.30
CA ASP A 408 -11.64 2.28 -17.39
C ASP A 408 -11.11 0.86 -17.08
N PRO A 409 -11.42 -0.14 -17.93
CA PRO A 409 -11.06 -1.53 -17.67
C PRO A 409 -9.55 -1.83 -17.80
N VAL A 410 -8.78 -0.93 -18.39
CA VAL A 410 -7.33 -1.10 -18.62
C VAL A 410 -6.54 -0.26 -17.62
N ARG A 411 -6.83 1.04 -17.54
CA ARG A 411 -6.09 1.97 -16.68
C ARG A 411 -6.38 1.76 -15.19
N ASP A 412 -7.63 1.46 -14.84
CA ASP A 412 -8.09 1.28 -13.46
C ASP A 412 -8.73 -0.10 -13.22
N ALA A 413 -8.15 -1.14 -13.84
CA ALA A 413 -8.66 -2.51 -13.82
C ALA A 413 -8.91 -3.05 -12.40
N ASP A 414 -8.05 -2.73 -11.42
CA ASP A 414 -8.18 -3.19 -10.04
C ASP A 414 -9.36 -2.52 -9.33
N ARG A 415 -9.55 -1.21 -9.56
CA ARG A 415 -10.70 -0.49 -9.03
C ARG A 415 -12.01 -0.98 -9.64
N ARG A 416 -12.03 -1.19 -10.94
CA ARG A 416 -13.19 -1.75 -11.62
C ARG A 416 -13.57 -3.10 -11.04
N ALA A 417 -12.61 -4.02 -10.86
CA ALA A 417 -12.83 -5.31 -10.22
C ALA A 417 -13.39 -5.18 -8.80
N TRP A 418 -12.87 -4.22 -8.01
CA TRP A 418 -13.37 -3.91 -6.68
C TRP A 418 -14.81 -3.40 -6.69
N HIS A 419 -15.16 -2.46 -7.58
CA HIS A 419 -16.53 -1.98 -7.71
C HIS A 419 -17.47 -3.09 -8.19
N ARG A 420 -17.07 -3.93 -9.14
CA ARG A 420 -17.85 -5.10 -9.56
C ARG A 420 -18.11 -6.05 -8.39
N ALA A 421 -17.10 -6.32 -7.60
CA ALA A 421 -17.23 -7.17 -6.42
C ALA A 421 -18.20 -6.62 -5.37
N ASN A 422 -18.24 -5.29 -5.20
CA ASN A 422 -19.14 -4.64 -4.26
C ASN A 422 -20.53 -4.31 -4.85
N SER A 423 -20.76 -4.58 -6.13
CA SER A 423 -22.06 -4.42 -6.79
C SER A 423 -22.97 -5.65 -6.66
N THR A 424 -22.50 -6.74 -6.04
CA THR A 424 -23.25 -7.98 -5.88
C THR A 424 -23.06 -8.60 -4.51
N VAL A 425 -24.09 -9.30 -4.05
CA VAL A 425 -24.05 -10.19 -2.88
C VAL A 425 -24.10 -11.67 -3.27
N ALA A 426 -24.38 -11.96 -4.55
CA ALA A 426 -24.44 -13.31 -5.07
C ALA A 426 -23.04 -13.81 -5.46
N HIS A 427 -22.87 -15.14 -5.45
CA HIS A 427 -21.68 -15.76 -5.99
C HIS A 427 -21.56 -15.46 -7.50
N ASP A 428 -20.38 -15.06 -7.95
CA ASP A 428 -20.07 -14.80 -9.34
C ASP A 428 -18.59 -15.16 -9.63
N GLU A 429 -18.40 -16.28 -10.31
CA GLU A 429 -17.05 -16.77 -10.62
C GLU A 429 -16.30 -15.83 -11.58
N SER A 430 -16.99 -15.12 -12.46
CA SER A 430 -16.34 -14.17 -13.37
C SER A 430 -15.69 -13.01 -12.62
N ILE A 431 -16.37 -12.49 -11.62
CA ILE A 431 -15.86 -11.43 -10.74
C ILE A 431 -14.73 -11.99 -9.86
N ALA A 432 -14.89 -13.21 -9.34
CA ALA A 432 -13.86 -13.85 -8.54
C ALA A 432 -12.54 -14.04 -9.31
N ILE A 433 -12.61 -14.38 -10.61
CA ILE A 433 -11.44 -14.46 -11.50
C ILE A 433 -10.80 -13.08 -11.71
N GLU A 434 -11.60 -12.02 -11.92
CA GLU A 434 -11.08 -10.66 -12.07
C GLU A 434 -10.35 -10.18 -10.81
N LEU A 435 -10.91 -10.49 -9.62
CA LEU A 435 -10.26 -10.19 -8.34
C LEU A 435 -8.97 -10.98 -8.15
N GLU A 436 -8.91 -12.23 -8.60
CA GLU A 436 -7.68 -13.02 -8.57
C GLU A 436 -6.60 -12.41 -9.48
N GLN A 437 -6.98 -11.88 -10.65
CA GLN A 437 -6.05 -11.13 -11.51
C GLN A 437 -5.59 -9.81 -10.84
N ALA A 438 -6.50 -9.09 -10.18
CA ALA A 438 -6.17 -7.90 -9.40
C ALA A 438 -5.19 -8.23 -8.26
N ALA A 439 -5.39 -9.37 -7.58
CA ALA A 439 -4.46 -9.86 -6.56
C ALA A 439 -3.07 -10.14 -7.10
N ARG A 440 -2.95 -10.74 -8.30
CA ARG A 440 -1.66 -10.94 -8.97
C ARG A 440 -0.97 -9.62 -9.28
N ARG A 441 -1.70 -8.62 -9.83
CA ARG A 441 -1.15 -7.29 -10.10
C ARG A 441 -0.73 -6.57 -8.81
N ALA A 442 -1.55 -6.65 -7.76
CA ALA A 442 -1.22 -6.07 -6.45
C ALA A 442 0.05 -6.70 -5.87
N LYS A 443 0.19 -8.03 -5.97
CA LYS A 443 1.41 -8.75 -5.54
C LYS A 443 2.62 -8.31 -6.35
N ALA A 444 2.49 -8.18 -7.67
CA ALA A 444 3.57 -7.72 -8.56
C ALA A 444 4.04 -6.29 -8.24
N ARG A 445 3.18 -5.46 -7.64
CA ARG A 445 3.53 -4.12 -7.14
C ARG A 445 4.05 -4.09 -5.69
N GLY A 446 4.29 -5.26 -5.09
CA GLY A 446 4.77 -5.36 -3.71
C GLY A 446 3.71 -5.12 -2.62
N GLY A 447 2.43 -5.28 -2.95
CA GLY A 447 1.30 -5.12 -2.03
C GLY A 447 0.65 -6.44 -1.62
N PRO A 448 1.30 -7.28 -0.78
CA PRO A 448 0.73 -8.57 -0.40
C PRO A 448 -0.57 -8.44 0.42
N LEU A 449 -0.75 -7.35 1.17
CA LEU A 449 -1.96 -7.11 1.95
C LEU A 449 -3.16 -6.84 1.02
N ALA A 450 -2.97 -6.02 -0.01
CA ALA A 450 -3.98 -5.78 -1.02
C ALA A 450 -4.31 -7.05 -1.82
N ALA A 451 -3.28 -7.84 -2.17
CA ALA A 451 -3.50 -9.13 -2.81
C ALA A 451 -4.34 -10.07 -1.94
N ALA A 452 -4.12 -10.06 -0.63
CA ALA A 452 -4.93 -10.83 0.32
C ALA A 452 -6.39 -10.38 0.32
N ALA A 453 -6.66 -9.07 0.39
CA ALA A 453 -8.02 -8.53 0.38
C ALA A 453 -8.79 -8.90 -0.90
N PHE A 454 -8.15 -8.78 -2.06
CA PHE A 454 -8.74 -9.24 -3.32
C PHE A 454 -9.05 -10.74 -3.32
N LEU A 455 -8.14 -11.58 -2.79
CA LEU A 455 -8.33 -13.03 -2.71
C LEU A 455 -9.41 -13.42 -1.70
N GLU A 456 -9.49 -12.76 -0.55
CA GLU A 456 -10.56 -12.95 0.43
C GLU A 456 -11.91 -12.63 -0.19
N ARG A 457 -12.02 -11.49 -0.89
CA ARG A 457 -13.25 -11.11 -1.58
C ARG A 457 -13.57 -12.07 -2.73
N ALA A 458 -12.57 -12.52 -3.48
CA ALA A 458 -12.74 -13.54 -4.52
C ALA A 458 -13.27 -14.86 -3.94
N ALA A 459 -12.74 -15.31 -2.80
CA ALA A 459 -13.21 -16.50 -2.12
C ALA A 459 -14.69 -16.39 -1.76
N LEU A 460 -15.13 -15.25 -1.20
CA LEU A 460 -16.54 -15.00 -0.85
C LEU A 460 -17.49 -15.06 -2.05
N LEU A 461 -17.03 -14.69 -3.24
CA LEU A 461 -17.83 -14.71 -4.47
C LEU A 461 -17.75 -16.03 -5.23
N THR A 462 -16.92 -16.98 -4.77
CA THR A 462 -16.71 -18.26 -5.44
C THR A 462 -17.79 -19.26 -5.09
N PRO A 463 -18.58 -19.79 -6.06
CA PRO A 463 -19.61 -20.78 -5.78
C PRO A 463 -19.04 -22.17 -5.44
N ASP A 464 -17.94 -22.57 -6.11
CA ASP A 464 -17.32 -23.88 -5.91
C ASP A 464 -16.46 -23.93 -4.64
N GLY A 465 -16.75 -24.87 -3.74
CA GLY A 465 -16.08 -25.00 -2.45
C GLY A 465 -14.57 -25.28 -2.57
N ALA A 466 -14.14 -26.08 -3.53
CA ALA A 466 -12.73 -26.41 -3.68
C ALA A 466 -11.93 -25.19 -4.18
N ARG A 467 -12.46 -24.43 -5.13
CA ARG A 467 -11.85 -23.18 -5.61
C ARG A 467 -11.85 -22.12 -4.52
N ARG A 468 -12.95 -22.01 -3.75
CA ARG A 468 -13.05 -21.09 -2.61
C ARG A 468 -11.94 -21.38 -1.59
N ALA A 469 -11.75 -22.64 -1.21
CA ALA A 469 -10.70 -23.04 -0.28
C ALA A 469 -9.28 -22.75 -0.83
N ASN A 470 -9.05 -22.96 -2.13
CA ASN A 470 -7.76 -22.60 -2.75
C ASN A 470 -7.49 -21.10 -2.72
N ARG A 471 -8.50 -20.26 -2.98
CA ARG A 471 -8.40 -18.79 -2.88
C ARG A 471 -8.18 -18.35 -1.44
N THR A 472 -8.85 -18.97 -0.47
CA THR A 472 -8.64 -18.71 0.96
C THR A 472 -7.22 -19.07 1.40
N LEU A 473 -6.68 -20.20 0.91
CA LEU A 473 -5.28 -20.58 1.17
C LEU A 473 -4.29 -19.58 0.55
N ALA A 474 -4.58 -19.12 -0.67
CA ALA A 474 -3.77 -18.08 -1.32
C ALA A 474 -3.85 -16.74 -0.57
N ALA A 475 -5.01 -16.36 -0.03
CA ALA A 475 -5.18 -15.18 0.82
C ALA A 475 -4.38 -15.31 2.13
N ALA A 476 -4.42 -16.47 2.78
CA ALA A 476 -3.62 -16.74 3.99
C ALA A 476 -2.13 -16.61 3.72
N LYS A 477 -1.64 -17.12 2.57
CA LYS A 477 -0.26 -16.93 2.14
C LYS A 477 0.08 -15.45 1.95
N ALA A 478 -0.78 -14.68 1.30
CA ALA A 478 -0.57 -13.25 1.10
C ALA A 478 -0.59 -12.46 2.43
N LYS A 479 -1.46 -12.83 3.39
CA LYS A 479 -1.44 -12.25 4.76
C LYS A 479 -0.13 -12.55 5.48
N ARG A 480 0.40 -13.78 5.40
CA ARG A 480 1.72 -14.11 5.95
C ARG A 480 2.81 -13.25 5.33
N ASP A 481 2.83 -13.16 3.98
CA ASP A 481 3.82 -12.37 3.24
C ASP A 481 3.74 -10.87 3.63
N ALA A 482 2.58 -10.39 4.07
CA ALA A 482 2.35 -9.05 4.62
C ALA A 482 2.74 -8.90 6.11
N GLY A 483 3.06 -9.99 6.80
CA GLY A 483 3.33 -10.01 8.24
C GLY A 483 2.09 -10.03 9.13
N ALA A 484 0.88 -10.19 8.56
CA ALA A 484 -0.39 -10.30 9.30
C ALA A 484 -0.64 -11.76 9.72
N LEU A 485 0.20 -12.28 10.63
CA LEU A 485 0.29 -13.71 10.93
C LEU A 485 -0.99 -14.27 11.57
N ASP A 486 -1.62 -13.54 12.49
CA ASP A 486 -2.86 -13.97 13.15
C ASP A 486 -4.03 -14.04 12.18
N SER A 487 -4.14 -13.07 11.27
CA SER A 487 -5.14 -13.10 10.20
C SER A 487 -4.91 -14.27 9.24
N ALA A 488 -3.65 -14.61 8.94
CA ALA A 488 -3.31 -15.77 8.13
C ALA A 488 -3.73 -17.08 8.80
N LEU A 489 -3.50 -17.22 10.11
CA LEU A 489 -3.93 -18.39 10.89
C LEU A 489 -5.46 -18.52 10.93
N SER A 490 -6.18 -17.41 11.06
CA SER A 490 -7.65 -17.39 11.03
C SER A 490 -8.20 -17.88 9.68
N LEU A 491 -7.61 -17.44 8.57
CA LEU A 491 -7.98 -17.94 7.24
C LEU A 491 -7.66 -19.43 7.07
N LEU A 492 -6.52 -19.91 7.57
CA LEU A 492 -6.16 -21.34 7.54
C LEU A 492 -7.12 -22.22 8.37
N ALA A 493 -7.72 -21.66 9.42
CA ALA A 493 -8.77 -22.36 10.18
C ALA A 493 -10.04 -22.52 9.33
N ALA A 494 -10.42 -21.50 8.55
CA ALA A 494 -11.56 -21.55 7.65
C ALA A 494 -11.39 -22.57 6.51
N VAL A 495 -10.18 -22.77 6.00
CA VAL A 495 -9.91 -23.76 4.94
C VAL A 495 -10.27 -25.20 5.34
N LYS A 496 -10.16 -25.54 6.62
CA LYS A 496 -10.49 -26.90 7.14
C LYS A 496 -11.97 -27.28 7.02
N THR A 497 -12.86 -26.31 6.90
CA THR A 497 -14.31 -26.53 6.81
C THR A 497 -14.80 -26.84 5.40
N GLU A 498 -13.97 -26.66 4.39
CA GLU A 498 -14.27 -26.90 2.98
C GLU A 498 -14.07 -28.39 2.61
N PRO A 499 -14.52 -28.85 1.42
CA PRO A 499 -14.37 -30.24 1.04
C PRO A 499 -12.96 -30.76 1.26
N PRO A 500 -12.75 -31.94 1.86
CA PRO A 500 -11.44 -32.44 2.22
C PRO A 500 -10.55 -32.64 0.98
N SER A 501 -9.25 -32.28 1.09
CA SER A 501 -8.24 -32.49 0.06
C SER A 501 -6.89 -32.67 0.73
N GLU A 502 -6.31 -33.85 0.60
CA GLU A 502 -5.00 -34.16 1.20
C GLU A 502 -3.89 -33.19 0.75
N LEU A 503 -3.90 -32.78 -0.51
CA LEU A 503 -2.93 -31.80 -1.03
C LEU A 503 -3.10 -30.44 -0.36
N ARG A 504 -4.34 -29.94 -0.29
CA ARG A 504 -4.63 -28.65 0.32
C ARG A 504 -4.33 -28.64 1.81
N ASP A 505 -4.62 -29.75 2.51
CA ASP A 505 -4.30 -29.90 3.92
C ASP A 505 -2.79 -29.89 4.17
N ALA A 506 -2.01 -30.55 3.30
CA ALA A 506 -0.55 -30.54 3.35
C ALA A 506 0.02 -29.13 3.08
N LEU A 507 -0.52 -28.40 2.11
CA LEU A 507 -0.16 -27.00 1.84
C LEU A 507 -0.53 -26.06 2.99
N ALA A 508 -1.68 -26.27 3.61
CA ALA A 508 -2.10 -25.49 4.78
C ALA A 508 -1.21 -25.78 5.99
N GLU A 509 -0.79 -27.02 6.18
CA GLU A 509 0.15 -27.43 7.24
C GLU A 509 1.55 -26.85 6.99
N GLN A 510 2.05 -26.89 5.75
CA GLN A 510 3.29 -26.21 5.35
C GLN A 510 3.23 -24.72 5.68
N LEU A 511 2.13 -24.04 5.36
CA LEU A 511 1.98 -22.62 5.63
C LEU A 511 1.92 -22.33 7.13
N ARG A 512 1.29 -23.21 7.94
CA ARG A 512 1.33 -23.11 9.43
C ARG A 512 2.74 -23.24 9.96
N GLY A 513 3.50 -24.22 9.45
CA GLY A 513 4.92 -24.39 9.81
C GLY A 513 5.75 -23.15 9.51
N ARG A 514 5.56 -22.55 8.36
CA ARG A 514 6.22 -21.28 7.98
C ARG A 514 5.80 -20.11 8.87
N ILE A 515 4.53 -20.02 9.29
CA ILE A 515 4.07 -19.00 10.23
C ILE A 515 4.67 -19.24 11.62
N ALA A 516 4.74 -20.48 12.09
CA ALA A 516 5.39 -20.83 13.36
C ALA A 516 6.88 -20.42 13.35
N TRP A 517 7.57 -20.63 12.23
CA TRP A 517 8.94 -20.16 12.04
C TRP A 517 9.05 -18.64 12.11
N ASP A 518 8.18 -17.89 11.42
CA ASP A 518 8.15 -16.42 11.48
C ASP A 518 7.90 -15.91 12.90
N GLN A 519 7.15 -16.66 13.72
CA GLN A 519 6.88 -16.40 15.13
C GLN A 519 7.99 -16.92 16.07
N ARG A 520 9.10 -17.43 15.55
CA ARG A 520 10.23 -18.00 16.27
C ARG A 520 9.89 -19.24 17.13
N ARG A 521 8.86 -19.98 16.75
CA ARG A 521 8.46 -21.26 17.34
C ARG A 521 9.11 -22.41 16.56
N SER A 522 10.45 -22.49 16.62
CA SER A 522 11.25 -23.34 15.73
C SER A 522 10.95 -24.85 15.85
N THR A 523 10.68 -25.36 17.05
CA THR A 523 10.32 -26.78 17.26
C THR A 523 9.00 -27.11 16.59
N GLU A 524 7.94 -26.32 16.82
CA GLU A 524 6.64 -26.49 16.18
C GLU A 524 6.75 -26.33 14.65
N ALA A 525 7.54 -25.37 14.18
CA ALA A 525 7.80 -25.16 12.77
C ALA A 525 8.42 -26.41 12.12
N ALA A 526 9.44 -26.99 12.74
CA ALA A 526 10.12 -28.19 12.24
C ALA A 526 9.18 -29.39 12.16
N GLU A 527 8.35 -29.63 13.18
CA GLU A 527 7.37 -30.71 13.21
C GLU A 527 6.31 -30.58 12.12
N LEU A 528 5.71 -29.37 11.99
CA LEU A 528 4.69 -29.10 10.98
C LEU A 528 5.26 -29.19 9.57
N LEU A 529 6.47 -28.64 9.33
CA LEU A 529 7.11 -28.71 8.01
C LEU A 529 7.51 -30.12 7.65
N LEU A 530 7.97 -30.92 8.60
CA LEU A 530 8.32 -32.34 8.37
C LEU A 530 7.07 -33.17 8.00
N SER A 531 5.98 -32.99 8.75
CA SER A 531 4.71 -33.64 8.47
C SER A 531 4.16 -33.23 7.09
N ALA A 532 4.19 -31.93 6.78
CA ALA A 532 3.76 -31.43 5.48
C ALA A 532 4.63 -31.97 4.34
N ALA A 533 5.95 -32.01 4.50
CA ALA A 533 6.88 -32.53 3.50
C ALA A 533 6.55 -33.98 3.13
N GLN A 534 6.39 -34.86 4.14
CA GLN A 534 6.03 -36.27 3.94
C GLN A 534 4.68 -36.45 3.22
N ARG A 535 3.70 -35.62 3.53
CA ARG A 535 2.40 -35.64 2.85
C ARG A 535 2.49 -35.18 1.40
N LEU A 536 3.34 -34.16 1.12
CA LEU A 536 3.54 -33.61 -0.22
C LEU A 536 4.27 -34.57 -1.17
N GLU A 537 5.02 -35.54 -0.68
CA GLU A 537 5.78 -36.50 -1.50
C GLU A 537 4.93 -37.24 -2.55
N ARG A 538 3.63 -37.44 -2.26
CA ARG A 538 2.69 -38.10 -3.18
C ARG A 538 2.20 -37.21 -4.30
N PHE A 539 2.29 -35.88 -4.13
CA PHE A 539 1.68 -34.92 -5.03
C PHE A 539 2.72 -34.12 -5.84
N ASP A 540 3.77 -33.66 -5.18
CA ASP A 540 4.81 -32.84 -5.80
C ASP A 540 6.15 -33.10 -5.12
N VAL A 541 6.96 -33.94 -5.75
CA VAL A 541 8.28 -34.33 -5.24
C VAL A 541 9.20 -33.12 -5.08
N LYS A 542 9.12 -32.14 -5.99
CA LYS A 542 9.93 -30.93 -5.92
C LYS A 542 9.58 -30.10 -4.69
N LEU A 543 8.30 -29.84 -4.50
CA LEU A 543 7.80 -29.08 -3.36
C LEU A 543 8.04 -29.81 -2.04
N ALA A 544 7.89 -31.15 -2.03
CA ALA A 544 8.20 -31.97 -0.85
C ALA A 544 9.66 -31.84 -0.44
N ARG A 545 10.60 -31.96 -1.38
CA ARG A 545 12.04 -31.84 -1.10
C ARG A 545 12.42 -30.42 -0.63
N ASP A 546 11.82 -29.39 -1.22
CA ASP A 546 12.00 -28.01 -0.75
C ASP A 546 11.48 -27.86 0.69
N THR A 547 10.34 -28.49 1.03
CA THR A 547 9.77 -28.47 2.38
C THR A 547 10.61 -29.29 3.37
N HIS A 548 11.23 -30.40 2.96
CA HIS A 548 12.18 -31.13 3.80
C HIS A 548 13.41 -30.28 4.14
N LEU A 549 13.92 -29.49 3.20
CA LEU A 549 15.03 -28.57 3.47
C LEU A 549 14.63 -27.47 4.48
N GLU A 550 13.39 -26.95 4.37
CA GLU A 550 12.83 -26.01 5.34
C GLU A 550 12.68 -26.67 6.75
N ALA A 551 12.21 -27.91 6.80
CA ALA A 551 12.08 -28.66 8.05
C ALA A 551 13.45 -28.90 8.74
N LEU A 552 14.48 -29.25 7.95
CA LEU A 552 15.85 -29.36 8.45
C LEU A 552 16.37 -28.05 9.00
N ALA A 553 16.16 -26.94 8.28
CA ALA A 553 16.56 -25.61 8.73
C ALA A 553 15.89 -25.25 10.07
N ALA A 554 14.59 -25.46 10.19
CA ALA A 554 13.86 -25.22 11.43
C ALA A 554 14.35 -26.10 12.58
N SER A 555 14.73 -27.35 12.30
CA SER A 555 15.23 -28.32 13.30
C SER A 555 16.58 -27.92 13.91
N VAL A 556 17.44 -27.23 13.15
CA VAL A 556 18.73 -26.73 13.67
C VAL A 556 18.54 -25.67 14.76
N TRP A 557 17.50 -24.83 14.58
CA TRP A 557 17.19 -23.74 15.52
C TRP A 557 16.16 -24.14 16.58
N ALA A 558 15.68 -25.39 16.54
CA ALA A 558 14.78 -25.90 17.57
C ALA A 558 15.51 -26.03 18.90
N ASN A 559 14.85 -25.55 19.96
CA ASN A 559 15.37 -25.72 21.32
C ASN A 559 15.14 -27.19 21.71
N ASN A 560 16.15 -28.02 21.54
CA ASN A 560 16.03 -29.47 21.59
C ASN A 560 16.73 -30.02 22.88
N PRO A 561 16.00 -30.24 23.97
CA PRO A 561 16.57 -30.85 25.18
C PRO A 561 17.05 -32.28 24.94
N ASP A 562 16.58 -32.94 23.88
CA ASP A 562 16.84 -34.38 23.60
C ASP A 562 18.03 -34.61 22.64
N GLY A 563 19.02 -33.72 22.63
CA GLY A 563 20.32 -33.97 21.96
C GLY A 563 20.25 -34.13 20.43
N GLY A 564 19.34 -33.43 19.75
CA GLY A 564 19.28 -33.41 18.30
C GLY A 564 18.42 -34.52 17.65
N GLU A 565 17.47 -35.09 18.38
CA GLU A 565 16.57 -36.12 17.83
C GLU A 565 15.72 -35.61 16.69
N LEU A 566 15.20 -34.38 16.79
CA LEU A 566 14.34 -33.77 15.75
C LEU A 566 15.10 -33.57 14.45
N ILE A 567 16.34 -33.10 14.48
CA ILE A 567 17.17 -32.93 13.28
C ILE A 567 17.51 -34.28 12.64
N ARG A 568 17.80 -35.32 13.46
CA ARG A 568 18.03 -36.67 12.92
C ARG A 568 16.79 -37.26 12.26
N LYS A 569 15.61 -37.08 12.87
CA LYS A 569 14.32 -37.49 12.31
C LYS A 569 14.04 -36.79 10.98
N ALA A 570 14.25 -35.47 10.93
CA ALA A 570 14.07 -34.69 9.70
C ALA A 570 15.06 -35.13 8.60
N ALA A 571 16.32 -35.37 8.93
CA ALA A 571 17.34 -35.83 8.01
C ALA A 571 17.05 -37.26 7.48
N GLN A 572 16.61 -38.19 8.34
CA GLN A 572 16.21 -39.51 7.93
C GLN A 572 15.01 -39.51 6.97
N ALA A 573 14.01 -38.68 7.26
CA ALA A 573 12.86 -38.49 6.38
C ALA A 573 13.28 -37.90 5.03
N ALA A 574 14.14 -36.86 5.03
CA ALA A 574 14.66 -36.26 3.82
C ALA A 574 15.42 -37.29 2.92
N ARG A 575 16.15 -38.23 3.52
CA ARG A 575 16.83 -39.30 2.80
C ARG A 575 15.91 -40.36 2.24
N ALA A 576 14.81 -40.61 2.93
CA ALA A 576 13.76 -41.53 2.46
C ALA A 576 12.87 -40.94 1.38
N ALA A 577 12.88 -39.59 1.26
CA ALA A 577 12.02 -38.87 0.33
C ALA A 577 12.32 -39.22 -1.14
N PRO A 578 11.29 -39.32 -2.00
CA PRO A 578 11.47 -39.62 -3.42
C PRO A 578 12.40 -38.63 -4.10
N THR A 579 13.22 -39.11 -5.03
CA THR A 579 14.01 -38.25 -5.90
C THR A 579 13.29 -38.07 -7.24
N GLY A 580 13.37 -36.85 -7.81
CA GLY A 580 12.77 -36.57 -9.11
C GLY A 580 13.44 -37.36 -10.24
N ARG A 581 12.72 -37.57 -11.34
CA ARG A 581 13.24 -38.26 -12.56
C ARG A 581 14.27 -37.44 -13.35
N GLN A 582 14.39 -36.12 -13.03
CA GLN A 582 15.31 -35.21 -13.70
C GLN A 582 16.64 -35.10 -12.93
N SER A 583 17.64 -34.46 -13.55
CA SER A 583 18.91 -34.17 -12.87
C SER A 583 18.64 -33.41 -11.56
N PRO A 584 19.37 -33.72 -10.46
CA PRO A 584 19.15 -33.03 -9.17
C PRO A 584 19.36 -31.54 -9.30
N ARG A 585 18.41 -30.75 -8.76
CA ARG A 585 18.56 -29.29 -8.60
C ARG A 585 19.59 -28.98 -7.51
N THR A 586 20.08 -27.75 -7.47
CA THR A 586 21.00 -27.32 -6.40
C THR A 586 20.38 -27.52 -5.01
N ALA A 587 19.06 -27.23 -4.85
CA ALA A 587 18.34 -27.46 -3.60
C ALA A 587 18.31 -28.96 -3.21
N ASP A 588 18.16 -29.84 -4.19
CA ASP A 588 18.17 -31.29 -3.96
C ASP A 588 19.55 -31.79 -3.50
N LEU A 589 20.63 -31.26 -4.11
CA LEU A 589 21.99 -31.56 -3.69
C LEU A 589 22.30 -31.03 -2.28
N LEU A 590 21.83 -29.85 -1.93
CA LEU A 590 21.94 -29.27 -0.58
C LEU A 590 21.20 -30.13 0.44
N LEU A 591 19.95 -30.50 0.13
CA LEU A 591 19.15 -31.37 1.00
C LEU A 591 19.86 -32.71 1.26
N ASP A 592 20.32 -33.38 0.20
CA ASP A 592 21.01 -34.68 0.30
C ASP A 592 22.32 -34.55 1.08
N ALA A 593 23.10 -33.48 0.85
CA ALA A 593 24.36 -33.23 1.54
C ALA A 593 24.15 -33.07 3.05
N VAL A 594 23.19 -32.21 3.44
CA VAL A 594 22.87 -31.98 4.87
C VAL A 594 22.30 -33.23 5.51
N ALA A 595 21.39 -33.94 4.82
CA ALA A 595 20.77 -35.14 5.35
C ALA A 595 21.80 -36.25 5.59
N ILE A 596 22.72 -36.49 4.64
CA ILE A 596 23.84 -37.47 4.81
C ILE A 596 24.76 -37.01 5.94
N ARG A 597 25.11 -35.73 6.02
CA ARG A 597 25.94 -35.14 7.07
C ARG A 597 25.42 -35.43 8.46
N VAL A 598 24.10 -35.29 8.65
CA VAL A 598 23.41 -35.51 9.94
C VAL A 598 23.29 -37.02 10.24
N THR A 599 23.03 -37.86 9.26
CA THR A 599 22.75 -39.31 9.48
C THR A 599 23.96 -40.19 9.47
N GLU A 600 24.97 -39.91 8.64
CA GLU A 600 26.13 -40.79 8.41
C GLU A 600 27.48 -40.12 8.75
N GLY A 601 27.47 -38.82 9.02
CA GLY A 601 28.66 -38.07 9.39
C GLY A 601 29.35 -37.37 8.21
N TYR A 602 30.49 -36.75 8.52
CA TYR A 602 31.18 -35.85 7.57
C TYR A 602 31.81 -36.63 6.40
N GLU A 603 32.48 -37.73 6.70
CA GLU A 603 33.20 -38.52 5.71
C GLU A 603 32.27 -39.01 4.58
N ALA A 604 31.11 -39.55 4.97
CA ALA A 604 30.07 -39.98 4.00
C ALA A 604 29.48 -38.83 3.22
N ALA A 605 29.34 -37.68 3.81
CA ALA A 605 28.76 -36.51 3.17
C ALA A 605 29.72 -35.75 2.23
N ALA A 606 31.04 -35.86 2.42
CA ALA A 606 32.04 -35.08 1.70
C ALA A 606 31.90 -35.08 0.17
N PRO A 607 31.62 -36.19 -0.53
CA PRO A 607 31.44 -36.16 -1.99
C PRO A 607 30.19 -35.37 -2.42
N THR A 608 29.08 -35.46 -1.64
CA THR A 608 27.84 -34.79 -1.94
C THR A 608 27.92 -33.29 -1.57
N LEU A 609 28.62 -32.96 -0.48
CA LEU A 609 28.94 -31.57 -0.10
C LEU A 609 29.73 -30.88 -1.21
N THR A 610 30.77 -31.51 -1.74
CA THR A 610 31.56 -30.95 -2.83
C THR A 610 30.73 -30.71 -4.10
N ARG A 611 29.86 -31.67 -4.45
CA ARG A 611 28.94 -31.52 -5.60
C ARG A 611 27.93 -30.40 -5.39
N ALA A 612 27.35 -30.29 -4.18
CA ALA A 612 26.40 -29.22 -3.83
C ALA A 612 27.06 -27.84 -3.91
N LEU A 613 28.30 -27.68 -3.39
CA LEU A 613 29.05 -26.44 -3.48
C LEU A 613 29.42 -26.08 -4.92
N ALA A 614 29.85 -27.07 -5.73
CA ALA A 614 30.10 -26.85 -7.15
C ALA A 614 28.83 -26.38 -7.90
N ALA A 615 27.66 -26.97 -7.60
CA ALA A 615 26.40 -26.54 -8.17
C ALA A 615 26.03 -25.11 -7.74
N VAL A 616 26.25 -24.74 -6.47
CA VAL A 616 26.00 -23.38 -5.97
C VAL A 616 26.94 -22.34 -6.62
N ARG A 617 28.22 -22.69 -6.83
CA ARG A 617 29.18 -21.80 -7.53
C ARG A 617 28.79 -21.52 -8.98
N ASN A 618 28.27 -22.56 -9.66
CA ASN A 618 27.90 -22.48 -11.08
C ASN A 618 26.50 -21.89 -11.30
N LEU A 619 25.76 -21.57 -10.25
CA LEU A 619 24.52 -20.82 -10.37
C LEU A 619 24.86 -19.42 -10.90
N ASP A 620 24.49 -19.16 -12.14
CA ASP A 620 24.54 -17.80 -12.69
C ASP A 620 23.40 -17.00 -12.02
N LEU A 621 23.79 -16.27 -10.99
CA LEU A 621 22.89 -15.40 -10.23
C LEU A 621 22.81 -14.06 -10.96
N GLY A 622 22.44 -14.04 -12.25
CA GLY A 622 22.10 -12.85 -13.00
C GLY A 622 21.02 -12.05 -12.28
N VAL A 623 21.09 -10.74 -12.40
CA VAL A 623 20.16 -9.81 -11.74
C VAL A 623 18.71 -10.04 -12.21
N ASP A 624 18.55 -10.62 -13.40
CA ASP A 624 17.25 -10.84 -14.06
C ASP A 624 16.63 -12.21 -13.72
N ASP A 625 17.38 -13.10 -13.10
CA ASP A 625 16.90 -14.44 -12.71
C ASP A 625 16.44 -14.48 -11.25
N VAL A 626 15.62 -13.47 -10.88
CA VAL A 626 14.92 -13.43 -9.58
C VAL A 626 13.98 -14.63 -9.45
N ASP A 627 13.50 -15.20 -10.57
CA ASP A 627 12.71 -16.42 -10.60
C ASP A 627 13.56 -17.69 -10.42
N GLY A 628 14.81 -17.73 -10.90
CA GLY A 628 15.75 -18.83 -10.67
C GLY A 628 16.29 -18.87 -9.24
N LEU A 629 16.36 -17.72 -8.58
CA LEU A 629 16.66 -17.55 -7.16
C LEU A 629 15.40 -17.36 -6.31
N GLY A 630 14.21 -17.48 -6.88
CA GLY A 630 12.95 -17.34 -6.15
C GLY A 630 12.87 -18.23 -4.90
N TRP A 631 13.60 -19.34 -4.92
CA TRP A 631 13.80 -20.17 -3.73
C TRP A 631 14.87 -19.60 -2.78
N LEU A 632 15.87 -18.82 -3.26
CA LEU A 632 16.88 -18.14 -2.43
C LEU A 632 16.43 -16.75 -1.96
N ALA A 633 15.62 -16.02 -2.74
CA ALA A 633 15.28 -14.62 -2.49
C ALA A 633 13.80 -14.35 -2.21
N GLY A 634 12.89 -15.22 -2.59
CA GLY A 634 11.44 -14.95 -2.56
C GLY A 634 10.67 -15.52 -1.38
N ASN A 635 11.28 -16.39 -0.57
CA ASN A 635 10.66 -16.98 0.62
C ASN A 635 11.54 -16.68 1.83
N ARG A 636 10.98 -16.28 2.97
CA ARG A 636 11.77 -16.02 4.20
C ARG A 636 12.56 -17.22 4.70
N LEU A 637 12.19 -18.44 4.30
CA LEU A 637 12.93 -19.68 4.56
C LEU A 637 13.97 -20.00 3.47
N SER A 638 13.91 -19.38 2.30
CA SER A 638 14.94 -19.54 1.27
C SER A 638 16.25 -18.85 1.58
N GLY A 639 16.25 -17.90 2.54
CA GLY A 639 17.47 -17.48 3.22
C GLY A 639 18.22 -18.61 3.88
N ASP A 640 17.51 -19.67 4.27
CA ASP A 640 18.09 -20.83 4.95
C ASP A 640 18.84 -21.74 3.98
N ALA A 641 18.41 -21.89 2.73
CA ALA A 641 19.17 -22.65 1.74
C ALA A 641 20.50 -21.98 1.38
N ALA A 642 20.51 -20.64 1.33
CA ALA A 642 21.74 -19.89 1.14
C ALA A 642 22.62 -19.91 2.41
N ALA A 643 22.02 -19.91 3.60
CA ALA A 643 22.71 -20.13 4.86
C ALA A 643 23.30 -21.54 4.91
N TRP A 644 22.55 -22.55 4.47
CA TRP A 644 23.06 -23.91 4.33
C TRP A 644 24.26 -23.99 3.39
N ALA A 645 24.22 -23.35 2.25
CA ALA A 645 25.35 -23.31 1.32
C ALA A 645 26.59 -22.68 1.96
N ALA A 646 26.42 -21.61 2.73
CA ALA A 646 27.51 -20.98 3.47
C ALA A 646 28.04 -21.86 4.63
N ILE A 647 27.15 -22.51 5.39
CA ILE A 647 27.50 -23.45 6.47
C ILE A 647 28.27 -24.64 5.88
N ILE A 648 27.77 -25.23 4.80
CA ILE A 648 28.40 -26.35 4.12
C ILE A 648 29.78 -25.97 3.60
N ALA A 649 29.94 -24.78 3.04
CA ALA A 649 31.23 -24.28 2.58
C ALA A 649 32.23 -24.15 3.75
N MET A 650 31.79 -23.65 4.90
CA MET A 650 32.62 -23.55 6.10
C MET A 650 33.00 -24.95 6.66
N GLU A 651 32.04 -25.88 6.71
CA GLU A 651 32.30 -27.28 7.13
C GLU A 651 33.27 -27.99 6.17
N ALA A 652 33.19 -27.69 4.87
CA ALA A 652 34.10 -28.23 3.86
C ALA A 652 35.47 -27.53 3.83
N TRP A 653 35.75 -26.60 4.72
CA TRP A 653 36.98 -25.76 4.74
C TRP A 653 37.16 -24.93 3.46
N ASP A 654 36.09 -24.75 2.69
CA ASP A 654 36.07 -23.95 1.47
C ASP A 654 35.66 -22.51 1.81
N PHE A 655 36.52 -21.82 2.53
CA PHE A 655 36.29 -20.47 3.00
C PHE A 655 36.14 -19.48 1.83
N GLU A 656 36.82 -19.70 0.71
CA GLU A 656 36.72 -18.86 -0.49
C GLU A 656 35.27 -18.87 -1.03
N THR A 657 34.70 -20.04 -1.21
CA THR A 657 33.30 -20.19 -1.64
C THR A 657 32.34 -19.62 -0.60
N GLY A 658 32.57 -19.92 0.68
CA GLY A 658 31.72 -19.38 1.76
C GLY A 658 31.66 -17.86 1.80
N PHE A 659 32.82 -17.22 1.67
CA PHE A 659 32.91 -15.75 1.64
C PHE A 659 32.37 -15.16 0.35
N ALA A 660 32.62 -15.74 -0.82
CA ALA A 660 32.08 -15.28 -2.08
C ALA A 660 30.54 -15.36 -2.08
N LEU A 661 29.97 -16.42 -1.52
CA LEU A 661 28.52 -16.56 -1.32
C LEU A 661 27.97 -15.49 -0.36
N ALA A 662 28.64 -15.25 0.75
CA ALA A 662 28.21 -14.23 1.71
C ALA A 662 28.29 -12.82 1.12
N GLU A 663 29.37 -12.46 0.41
CA GLU A 663 29.52 -11.18 -0.30
C GLU A 663 28.40 -10.99 -1.34
N ARG A 664 28.13 -12.04 -2.11
CA ARG A 664 27.07 -12.04 -3.11
C ARG A 664 25.70 -11.89 -2.49
N GLN A 665 25.43 -12.57 -1.36
CA GLN A 665 24.20 -12.42 -0.59
C GLN A 665 24.05 -11.01 -0.02
N VAL A 666 25.13 -10.42 0.50
CA VAL A 666 25.15 -9.02 0.98
C VAL A 666 24.83 -8.06 -0.16
N ALA A 667 25.45 -8.25 -1.33
CA ALA A 667 25.19 -7.43 -2.50
C ALA A 667 23.72 -7.55 -2.97
N LEU A 668 23.21 -8.79 -3.04
CA LEU A 668 21.83 -9.06 -3.41
C LEU A 668 20.82 -8.49 -2.40
N ALA A 669 21.07 -8.72 -1.10
CA ALA A 669 20.21 -8.21 -0.03
C ALA A 669 20.20 -6.68 0.03
N ARG A 670 21.33 -6.03 -0.24
CA ARG A 670 21.40 -4.57 -0.37
C ARG A 670 20.65 -4.09 -1.62
N LYS A 671 20.82 -4.77 -2.75
CA LYS A 671 20.15 -4.43 -4.02
C LYS A 671 18.64 -4.60 -3.94
N SER A 672 18.17 -5.67 -3.28
CA SER A 672 16.74 -5.94 -3.07
C SER A 672 16.17 -5.30 -1.80
N GLY A 673 17.00 -4.64 -0.96
CA GLY A 673 16.59 -4.00 0.28
C GLY A 673 16.11 -4.94 1.38
N GLN A 674 16.47 -6.23 1.32
CA GLN A 674 16.03 -7.27 2.27
C GLN A 674 16.84 -7.21 3.56
N LEU A 675 16.46 -6.36 4.50
CA LEU A 675 17.19 -6.12 5.75
C LEU A 675 17.39 -7.38 6.61
N VAL A 676 16.41 -8.27 6.65
CA VAL A 676 16.52 -9.54 7.41
C VAL A 676 17.57 -10.44 6.76
N GLN A 677 17.57 -10.56 5.43
CA GLN A 677 18.56 -11.30 4.67
C GLN A 677 19.95 -10.66 4.78
N LEU A 678 20.00 -9.34 4.77
CA LEU A 678 21.24 -8.59 4.96
C LEU A 678 21.89 -8.91 6.31
N GLN A 679 21.12 -8.98 7.40
CA GLN A 679 21.62 -9.35 8.72
C GLN A 679 22.24 -10.77 8.71
N PHE A 680 21.55 -11.73 8.08
CA PHE A 680 22.07 -13.10 7.94
C PHE A 680 23.34 -13.14 7.10
N ALA A 681 23.34 -12.51 5.94
CA ALA A 681 24.49 -12.47 5.05
C ALA A 681 25.72 -11.82 5.72
N LEU A 682 25.53 -10.71 6.43
CA LEU A 682 26.58 -10.05 7.20
C LEU A 682 27.13 -10.93 8.31
N LYS A 683 26.32 -11.76 8.96
CA LYS A 683 26.74 -12.69 9.99
C LYS A 683 27.71 -13.75 9.45
N PHE A 684 27.53 -14.23 8.23
CA PHE A 684 28.44 -15.15 7.56
C PHE A 684 29.68 -14.45 6.97
N LEU A 685 29.59 -13.16 6.70
CA LEU A 685 30.72 -12.38 6.21
C LEU A 685 31.67 -11.92 7.33
N ALA A 686 31.15 -11.71 8.53
CA ALA A 686 31.90 -11.21 9.69
C ALA A 686 33.16 -12.02 10.02
N PRO A 687 33.18 -13.38 9.99
CA PRO A 687 34.39 -14.17 10.28
C PRO A 687 35.57 -13.85 9.38
N ARG A 688 35.34 -13.46 8.09
CA ARG A 688 36.42 -13.05 7.17
C ARG A 688 37.23 -11.87 7.71
N TYR A 689 36.54 -10.87 8.25
CA TYR A 689 37.20 -9.69 8.81
C TYR A 689 37.94 -10.04 10.11
N PHE A 690 37.41 -10.97 10.89
CA PHE A 690 38.05 -11.43 12.15
C PHE A 690 39.35 -12.19 11.86
N VAL A 691 39.34 -13.11 10.89
CA VAL A 691 40.54 -13.84 10.44
C VAL A 691 41.57 -12.91 9.82
N TRP A 692 41.14 -11.95 9.00
CA TRP A 692 42.02 -10.97 8.38
C TRP A 692 42.68 -10.05 9.40
N VAL A 693 41.92 -9.54 10.37
CA VAL A 693 42.45 -8.74 11.47
C VAL A 693 43.43 -9.56 12.33
N ALA A 694 43.09 -10.79 12.68
CA ALA A 694 43.99 -11.67 13.46
C ALA A 694 45.29 -11.97 12.66
N ALA A 695 45.20 -12.24 11.37
CA ALA A 695 46.37 -12.46 10.52
C ALA A 695 47.23 -11.19 10.34
N SER A 696 46.62 -10.02 10.28
CA SER A 696 47.33 -8.75 10.18
C SER A 696 48.04 -8.36 11.51
N TRP A 697 47.58 -8.86 12.63
CA TRP A 697 48.21 -8.66 13.96
C TRP A 697 49.32 -9.68 14.25
N SER A 698 49.31 -10.84 13.60
CA SER A 698 50.33 -11.88 13.81
C SER A 698 51.57 -11.71 12.91
N LEU A 699 51.47 -10.94 11.81
CA LEU A 699 52.59 -10.71 10.92
C LEU A 699 53.75 -9.82 11.43
N PRO A 700 53.59 -8.87 12.36
CA PRO A 700 54.69 -8.13 12.95
C PRO A 700 55.49 -8.87 14.02
N ALA A 701 55.00 -9.98 14.55
CA ALA A 701 55.67 -10.70 15.65
C ALA A 701 56.64 -11.81 15.17
N MET A 702 56.74 -12.03 13.86
CA MET A 702 57.64 -13.01 13.26
C MET A 702 58.81 -12.37 12.43
N ARG A 703 59.11 -11.08 12.67
CA ARG A 703 60.35 -10.48 12.13
C ARG A 703 61.33 -10.12 13.25
#